data_7b11f85098a818acc170c42a37789cda
#
_entry.id   7b11f85098a818acc170c42a37789cda
#
_cell.length_a   1.000
_cell.length_b   1.000
_cell.length_c   1.000
_cell.angle_alpha   90.00
_cell.angle_beta   90.00
_cell.angle_gamma   90.00
#
_symmetry.space_group_name_H-M   'P 1'
#
loop_
_entity.id
_entity.type
_entity.pdbx_description
1 polymer ?
#
loop_
_entity_poly.entity_id
_entity_poly.type
_entity_poly.pdbx_seq_one_letter_code
_entity_poly.pdbx_strand_id
1 'polypeptide(L)'
;MNHKFAKREVSIAIAALVTMAAFGTVAEAVTPAGKAAGTYVTGDFHNHTTCSDGTLSLKKLVNKSVDTFGLDWFVQAGHGGNSARNCTIAEDPFEPYPPALNNPTSASLNPSPIPAGGQAILGNPNPSVPRGPNQTYVSTLPNGAAGIKGDAVLQSGVRSMWKWQHIQEFIYPVIEQESRSRDKPIFVGLEQNVPGHEHTSTAIIDGQLPAAPMLGNATAMAQFEYCFDRNDSDTSRGATNQWDCAVPGSLNNGLINSTARKIVITSGTGSGTAGHVKTVEGIKWMGAVAPQTSYYIPAHLERAGAFNPDGNNGFNIEHLRDFNNAARTVAFGFESMPGHQADASRGSYGTGAVGGGTFGGVGVYAAKIGGVWDALLGEGRNWFFFGSSDYHNRGSFGPDSRETTADFFPGEYTRDHVMARTGSNKLSTQSIVDGLRSGNSFVANGQLIDRLAFVACVSYPGIAARTNASVEAVAASAAANNTDIGIAGCATMGEKLVVRPGAEIIVSIVARDPVGTNNSPYSFANPSLKQIGISQPLNAPVLDHIDVIGGRVTGYVSPSNTAAYAGLIGTPAASNSSAALAKTFNASTWTALPDGTRKMTYRISAVQASQYLRLRGTNLPVATPFETDANGNPLLDFGTQGKIVCTDASCPAHMSTVSGVKYSSLDVASWADLWFYSNPIFIEVQGATAVAGIK
;
A
#
# COMPACT_ATOMS: atom_id res chain seq x y z
N MET A 1 40.60 37.53 44.39
CA MET A 1 39.21 37.08 44.61
C MET A 1 38.72 36.22 43.41
N ASN A 2 39.52 35.25 42.90
CA ASN A 2 39.15 34.54 41.67
C ASN A 2 39.54 33.04 41.64
N HIS A 3 39.50 32.38 42.82
CA HIS A 3 39.85 30.95 42.84
C HIS A 3 38.79 30.01 43.48
N LYS A 4 37.61 30.53 43.83
CA LYS A 4 36.57 29.72 44.48
C LYS A 4 35.41 29.27 43.56
N PHE A 5 35.26 29.84 42.36
CA PHE A 5 34.17 29.51 41.47
C PHE A 5 34.45 28.27 40.55
N ALA A 6 35.70 28.07 40.18
CA ALA A 6 36.07 26.95 39.28
C ALA A 6 35.95 25.55 39.92
N LYS A 7 36.08 25.46 41.26
CA LYS A 7 35.98 24.15 41.95
C LYS A 7 34.52 23.67 42.18
N ARG A 8 33.57 24.55 42.12
CA ARG A 8 32.16 24.20 42.36
C ARG A 8 31.46 23.62 41.10
N GLU A 9 31.84 24.10 39.93
CA GLU A 9 31.26 23.61 38.64
C GLU A 9 31.83 22.23 38.27
N VAL A 10 33.10 21.97 38.57
CA VAL A 10 33.72 20.63 38.32
C VAL A 10 33.12 19.58 39.25
N SER A 11 32.79 19.94 40.48
CA SER A 11 32.18 19.01 41.44
C SER A 11 30.71 18.66 41.08
N ILE A 12 29.96 19.57 40.47
CA ILE A 12 28.61 19.33 40.02
C ILE A 12 28.61 18.46 38.74
N ALA A 13 29.56 18.67 37.84
CA ALA A 13 29.67 17.86 36.62
C ALA A 13 30.09 16.41 36.93
N ILE A 14 30.98 16.21 37.90
CA ILE A 14 31.38 14.87 38.33
C ILE A 14 30.28 14.16 39.12
N ALA A 15 29.52 14.86 39.96
CA ALA A 15 28.35 14.30 40.66
C ALA A 15 27.22 13.90 39.68
N ALA A 16 27.01 14.67 38.61
CA ALA A 16 26.05 14.32 37.58
C ALA A 16 26.46 13.09 36.74
N LEU A 17 27.76 12.93 36.46
CA LEU A 17 28.27 11.73 35.78
C LEU A 17 28.25 10.47 36.66
N VAL A 18 28.46 10.59 37.98
CA VAL A 18 28.46 9.43 38.90
C VAL A 18 27.03 9.03 39.28
N THR A 19 26.07 9.96 39.32
CA THR A 19 24.67 9.60 39.55
C THR A 19 24.00 8.99 38.34
N MET A 20 24.48 9.22 37.11
CA MET A 20 23.98 8.51 35.91
C MET A 20 24.50 7.07 35.82
N ALA A 21 25.56 6.72 36.53
CA ALA A 21 26.12 5.36 36.53
C ALA A 21 25.46 4.41 37.56
N ALA A 22 24.61 4.91 38.47
CA ALA A 22 24.05 4.12 39.58
C ALA A 22 22.56 3.77 39.44
N PHE A 23 21.87 4.32 38.48
CA PHE A 23 20.54 3.82 38.11
C PHE A 23 20.73 2.89 36.94
N GLY A 24 20.40 1.60 37.13
CA GLY A 24 20.31 0.64 36.07
C GLY A 24 19.37 1.21 34.99
N THR A 25 19.97 1.70 33.92
CA THR A 25 19.25 2.27 32.78
C THR A 25 18.41 1.18 32.19
N VAL A 26 17.09 1.30 32.33
CA VAL A 26 16.17 0.83 31.29
C VAL A 26 16.80 1.40 30.02
N ALA A 27 17.27 0.53 29.12
CA ALA A 27 17.88 0.98 27.88
C ALA A 27 16.81 1.76 27.11
N GLU A 28 16.85 3.09 27.19
CA GLU A 28 16.12 3.92 26.26
C GLU A 28 16.58 3.53 24.87
N ALA A 29 15.62 3.30 23.97
CA ALA A 29 15.90 3.02 22.57
C ALA A 29 16.61 4.25 21.99
N VAL A 30 17.92 4.19 21.95
CA VAL A 30 18.72 5.23 21.33
C VAL A 30 18.59 5.03 19.82
N THR A 31 17.83 5.92 19.18
CA THR A 31 17.77 5.97 17.72
C THR A 31 19.21 6.03 17.17
N PRO A 32 19.63 5.14 16.26
CA PRO A 32 20.93 5.24 15.63
C PRO A 32 21.13 6.63 15.04
N ALA A 33 22.35 7.13 15.08
CA ALA A 33 22.66 8.46 14.54
C ALA A 33 22.15 8.56 13.09
N GLY A 34 21.23 9.48 12.85
CA GLY A 34 20.61 9.70 11.54
C GLY A 34 19.20 9.12 11.34
N LYS A 35 18.67 8.30 12.26
CA LYS A 35 17.30 7.79 12.18
C LYS A 35 16.38 8.69 13.04
N ALA A 36 15.45 9.41 12.39
CA ALA A 36 14.47 10.22 13.10
C ALA A 36 13.46 9.34 13.87
N ALA A 37 12.93 9.86 14.98
CA ALA A 37 11.85 9.20 15.70
C ALA A 37 10.62 9.06 14.80
N GLY A 38 9.93 7.92 14.91
CA GLY A 38 8.77 7.60 14.09
C GLY A 38 7.64 6.94 14.87
N THR A 39 6.45 6.96 14.27
CA THR A 39 5.27 6.26 14.75
C THR A 39 4.57 5.58 13.59
N TYR A 40 3.88 4.45 13.86
CA TYR A 40 3.03 3.84 12.85
C TYR A 40 1.77 4.66 12.66
N VAL A 41 1.45 4.90 11.41
CA VAL A 41 0.25 5.60 10.94
C VAL A 41 -0.48 4.74 9.93
N THR A 42 -1.81 4.80 9.92
CA THR A 42 -2.65 3.97 9.07
C THR A 42 -3.14 4.74 7.85
N GLY A 43 -3.20 4.07 6.71
CA GLY A 43 -3.70 4.70 5.50
C GLY A 43 -4.08 3.73 4.39
N ASP A 44 -4.46 4.34 3.27
CA ASP A 44 -4.85 3.68 2.03
C ASP A 44 -4.37 4.50 0.84
N PHE A 45 -3.83 3.84 -0.18
CA PHE A 45 -3.24 4.53 -1.34
C PHE A 45 -3.87 4.13 -2.68
N HIS A 46 -4.94 3.30 -2.68
CA HIS A 46 -5.61 2.85 -3.88
C HIS A 46 -7.12 2.83 -3.68
N ASN A 47 -7.80 3.76 -4.34
CA ASN A 47 -9.24 3.94 -4.24
C ASN A 47 -9.78 4.83 -5.37
N HIS A 48 -11.08 4.67 -5.68
CA HIS A 48 -11.75 5.32 -6.78
C HIS A 48 -12.87 6.22 -6.30
N THR A 49 -13.12 7.25 -7.09
CA THR A 49 -14.20 8.22 -6.88
C THR A 49 -14.92 8.45 -8.19
N THR A 50 -15.95 9.30 -8.17
CA THR A 50 -16.61 9.78 -9.39
C THR A 50 -15.64 10.49 -10.36
N CYS A 51 -14.40 10.75 -9.95
CA CYS A 51 -13.33 11.22 -10.83
C CYS A 51 -12.74 10.14 -11.76
N SER A 52 -13.12 8.90 -11.58
CA SER A 52 -12.86 7.76 -12.48
C SER A 52 -14.13 6.91 -12.60
N ASP A 53 -14.19 5.78 -11.99
CA ASP A 53 -15.28 4.81 -12.05
C ASP A 53 -15.87 4.43 -10.69
N GLY A 54 -15.39 5.05 -9.61
CA GLY A 54 -16.01 4.94 -8.30
C GLY A 54 -17.37 5.62 -8.21
N THR A 55 -18.14 5.27 -7.19
CA THR A 55 -19.53 5.74 -7.02
C THR A 55 -19.70 6.92 -6.06
N LEU A 56 -18.65 7.26 -5.28
CA LEU A 56 -18.70 8.37 -4.34
C LEU A 56 -17.90 9.57 -4.81
N SER A 57 -18.35 10.77 -4.44
CA SER A 57 -17.55 11.96 -4.61
C SER A 57 -16.27 11.88 -3.77
N LEU A 58 -15.23 12.58 -4.23
CA LEU A 58 -13.95 12.65 -3.54
C LEU A 58 -14.09 13.08 -2.07
N LYS A 59 -14.87 14.11 -1.81
CA LYS A 59 -15.08 14.59 -0.44
C LYS A 59 -15.75 13.55 0.44
N LYS A 60 -16.78 12.86 -0.07
CA LYS A 60 -17.48 11.83 0.70
C LYS A 60 -16.58 10.65 1.01
N LEU A 61 -15.75 10.23 0.06
CA LEU A 61 -14.80 9.15 0.28
C LEU A 61 -13.75 9.54 1.34
N VAL A 62 -13.22 10.76 1.28
CA VAL A 62 -12.30 11.27 2.31
C VAL A 62 -12.98 11.30 3.68
N ASN A 63 -14.23 11.79 3.78
CA ASN A 63 -14.98 11.79 5.04
C ASN A 63 -15.14 10.37 5.62
N LYS A 64 -15.49 9.41 4.77
CA LYS A 64 -15.60 8.00 5.19
C LYS A 64 -14.26 7.45 5.66
N SER A 65 -13.20 7.64 4.87
CA SER A 65 -11.89 7.05 5.14
C SER A 65 -11.20 7.66 6.37
N VAL A 66 -11.20 8.99 6.45
CA VAL A 66 -10.43 9.73 7.45
C VAL A 66 -11.25 10.03 8.70
N ASP A 67 -12.51 10.46 8.55
CA ASP A 67 -13.32 10.88 9.68
C ASP A 67 -14.09 9.72 10.31
N THR A 68 -14.58 8.76 9.51
CA THR A 68 -15.35 7.61 10.01
C THR A 68 -14.44 6.46 10.40
N PHE A 69 -13.52 6.03 9.50
CA PHE A 69 -12.65 4.88 9.73
C PHE A 69 -11.27 5.23 10.29
N GLY A 70 -10.99 6.53 10.46
CA GLY A 70 -9.87 7.03 11.26
C GLY A 70 -8.50 6.87 10.62
N LEU A 71 -8.41 6.85 9.28
CA LEU A 71 -7.10 6.84 8.62
C LEU A 71 -6.31 8.11 8.96
N ASP A 72 -5.01 7.94 9.14
CA ASP A 72 -4.07 9.04 9.41
C ASP A 72 -3.60 9.71 8.13
N TRP A 73 -3.62 8.98 7.00
CA TRP A 73 -3.26 9.47 5.67
C TRP A 73 -4.12 8.80 4.61
N PHE A 74 -4.25 9.45 3.46
CA PHE A 74 -5.09 8.97 2.36
C PHE A 74 -4.53 9.45 1.01
N VAL A 75 -4.51 8.57 0.01
CA VAL A 75 -4.14 8.92 -1.36
C VAL A 75 -5.30 8.65 -2.29
N GLN A 76 -5.77 9.66 -2.98
CA GLN A 76 -6.76 9.48 -4.02
C GLN A 76 -6.07 9.01 -5.31
N ALA A 77 -6.39 7.82 -5.78
CA ALA A 77 -5.68 7.14 -6.85
C ALA A 77 -6.61 6.42 -7.84
N GLY A 78 -7.56 7.12 -8.40
CA GLY A 78 -8.43 6.54 -9.45
C GLY A 78 -7.75 6.48 -10.82
N HIS A 79 -8.32 5.72 -11.77
CA HIS A 79 -7.80 5.44 -13.10
C HIS A 79 -7.31 6.67 -13.86
N GLY A 80 -6.21 6.46 -14.60
CA GLY A 80 -5.67 7.40 -15.57
C GLY A 80 -6.41 7.42 -16.91
N GLY A 81 -5.87 8.19 -17.84
CA GLY A 81 -6.26 8.19 -19.23
C GLY A 81 -7.56 8.91 -19.53
N ASN A 82 -8.36 8.23 -20.28
CA ASN A 82 -9.56 8.76 -20.89
C ASN A 82 -10.77 8.51 -19.99
N SER A 83 -10.92 9.22 -18.90
CA SER A 83 -12.15 9.12 -18.14
C SER A 83 -13.34 9.65 -18.95
N ALA A 84 -14.42 8.86 -18.99
CA ALA A 84 -15.68 9.30 -19.54
C ALA A 84 -16.42 10.27 -18.61
N ARG A 85 -15.97 10.38 -17.36
CA ARG A 85 -16.62 11.20 -16.34
C ARG A 85 -15.93 12.56 -16.18
N ASN A 86 -16.75 13.52 -15.86
CA ASN A 86 -16.35 14.80 -15.36
C ASN A 86 -16.36 14.76 -13.83
N CYS A 87 -15.21 14.81 -13.26
CA CYS A 87 -15.01 14.86 -11.82
C CYS A 87 -15.54 16.20 -11.26
N THR A 88 -16.79 16.22 -10.86
CA THR A 88 -17.45 17.40 -10.32
C THR A 88 -18.07 17.12 -8.97
N ILE A 89 -18.27 18.16 -8.20
CA ILE A 89 -18.97 18.08 -6.91
C ILE A 89 -20.43 17.69 -7.05
N ALA A 90 -21.01 17.90 -8.21
CA ALA A 90 -22.41 17.59 -8.48
C ALA A 90 -22.67 16.09 -8.67
N GLU A 91 -21.62 15.30 -8.79
CA GLU A 91 -21.75 13.86 -8.95
C GLU A 91 -22.17 13.13 -7.66
N ASP A 92 -22.22 13.85 -6.54
CA ASP A 92 -22.73 13.30 -5.29
C ASP A 92 -23.90 14.13 -4.76
N PRO A 93 -25.13 13.76 -5.10
CA PRO A 93 -26.33 14.49 -4.63
C PRO A 93 -26.57 14.32 -3.11
N PHE A 94 -25.94 13.32 -2.46
CA PHE A 94 -26.15 13.03 -1.04
C PHE A 94 -25.13 13.68 -0.12
N GLU A 95 -24.10 14.26 -0.66
CA GLU A 95 -23.07 14.98 0.08
C GLU A 95 -22.86 16.35 -0.54
N PRO A 96 -23.75 17.30 -0.25
CA PRO A 96 -23.67 18.63 -0.86
C PRO A 96 -22.41 19.36 -0.41
N TYR A 97 -21.67 19.87 -1.35
CA TYR A 97 -20.58 20.79 -1.06
C TYR A 97 -21.12 22.10 -0.50
N PRO A 98 -20.27 22.90 0.15
CA PRO A 98 -20.64 24.26 0.54
C PRO A 98 -21.26 25.00 -0.65
N PRO A 99 -22.22 25.89 -0.43
CA PRO A 99 -22.91 26.61 -1.50
C PRO A 99 -21.97 27.29 -2.50
N ALA A 100 -20.79 27.74 -2.02
CA ALA A 100 -19.76 28.34 -2.86
C ALA A 100 -19.14 27.37 -3.87
N LEU A 101 -19.09 26.08 -3.55
CA LEU A 101 -18.63 25.03 -4.43
C LEU A 101 -19.78 24.24 -5.02
N ASN A 102 -21.01 24.59 -4.62
CA ASN A 102 -22.17 23.87 -5.01
C ASN A 102 -22.38 23.99 -6.51
N ASN A 103 -22.19 22.93 -7.16
CA ASN A 103 -22.49 22.82 -8.54
C ASN A 103 -23.96 22.48 -8.72
N PRO A 104 -24.51 22.86 -9.82
CA PRO A 104 -25.91 22.61 -10.08
C PRO A 104 -26.24 21.15 -9.94
N THR A 105 -27.49 20.93 -9.82
CA THR A 105 -28.21 19.70 -9.54
C THR A 105 -27.74 18.46 -10.29
N SER A 106 -28.26 17.31 -9.96
CA SER A 106 -28.01 16.02 -10.61
C SER A 106 -28.31 16.00 -12.12
N ALA A 107 -29.18 16.87 -12.61
CA ALA A 107 -29.25 17.18 -14.04
C ALA A 107 -27.90 17.67 -14.53
N SER A 108 -27.05 17.95 -13.67
CA SER A 108 -25.70 18.48 -13.70
C SER A 108 -24.63 17.49 -13.25
N LEU A 109 -24.93 16.27 -13.07
CA LEU A 109 -23.94 15.23 -13.40
C LEU A 109 -23.39 15.49 -14.81
N ASN A 110 -24.16 16.26 -15.51
CA ASN A 110 -23.78 17.05 -16.67
C ASN A 110 -23.70 18.50 -16.28
N PRO A 111 -22.54 19.02 -15.94
CA PRO A 111 -22.41 20.44 -15.73
C PRO A 111 -22.90 21.18 -16.96
N SER A 112 -23.46 22.34 -16.73
CA SER A 112 -23.88 23.27 -17.75
C SER A 112 -22.83 23.39 -18.83
N PRO A 113 -23.23 23.64 -20.07
CA PRO A 113 -22.32 23.85 -21.15
C PRO A 113 -21.20 24.78 -20.73
N ILE A 114 -19.99 24.43 -21.10
CA ILE A 114 -18.85 25.29 -20.90
C ILE A 114 -19.16 26.64 -21.53
N PRO A 115 -19.02 27.74 -20.81
CA PRO A 115 -19.18 29.05 -21.39
C PRO A 115 -18.30 29.20 -22.64
N ALA A 116 -18.81 29.89 -23.62
CA ALA A 116 -18.04 30.20 -24.80
C ALA A 116 -16.69 30.83 -24.40
N GLY A 117 -15.58 30.23 -24.84
CA GLY A 117 -14.25 30.64 -24.42
C GLY A 117 -13.48 29.59 -23.62
N GLY A 118 -14.00 28.39 -23.51
CA GLY A 118 -13.26 27.25 -22.96
C GLY A 118 -13.00 27.28 -21.48
N GLN A 119 -13.72 28.07 -20.78
CA GLN A 119 -13.62 28.13 -19.33
C GLN A 119 -14.56 27.16 -18.67
N ALA A 120 -14.51 25.99 -19.13
CA ALA A 120 -15.00 24.95 -18.32
C ALA A 120 -14.18 24.93 -17.06
N ILE A 121 -14.63 25.67 -16.22
CA ILE A 121 -14.30 25.43 -14.87
C ILE A 121 -15.17 24.28 -14.49
N LEU A 122 -14.72 23.21 -14.93
CA LEU A 122 -15.25 21.92 -14.85
C LEU A 122 -15.68 21.67 -13.44
N GLY A 123 -16.95 21.51 -13.26
CA GLY A 123 -17.52 21.35 -11.97
C GLY A 123 -17.54 22.59 -11.06
N ASN A 124 -17.09 23.70 -11.52
CA ASN A 124 -17.26 24.95 -10.78
C ASN A 124 -17.88 26.04 -11.67
N PRO A 125 -19.22 26.15 -11.69
CA PRO A 125 -19.91 27.19 -12.42
C PRO A 125 -19.73 28.55 -11.74
N ASN A 126 -19.21 28.58 -10.52
CA ASN A 126 -18.98 29.83 -9.80
C ASN A 126 -17.51 30.24 -9.89
N PRO A 127 -17.15 31.20 -10.73
CA PRO A 127 -15.78 31.63 -10.93
C PRO A 127 -15.18 32.32 -9.67
N SER A 128 -15.98 32.65 -8.70
CA SER A 128 -15.51 33.26 -7.44
C SER A 128 -15.03 32.21 -6.44
N VAL A 129 -15.29 30.94 -6.68
CA VAL A 129 -14.82 29.89 -5.78
C VAL A 129 -13.37 29.59 -6.08
N PRO A 130 -12.48 29.69 -5.10
CA PRO A 130 -11.08 29.35 -5.29
C PRO A 130 -10.94 27.86 -5.61
N ARG A 131 -10.36 27.57 -6.75
CA ARG A 131 -9.96 26.23 -7.16
C ARG A 131 -8.46 26.03 -7.01
N GLY A 132 -7.88 26.84 -6.15
CA GLY A 132 -6.45 26.94 -6.04
C GLY A 132 -5.82 27.63 -7.26
N PRO A 133 -4.50 27.56 -7.40
CA PRO A 133 -3.80 28.27 -8.47
C PRO A 133 -4.18 27.82 -9.89
N ASN A 134 -4.87 26.71 -10.03
CA ASN A 134 -5.27 26.18 -11.33
C ASN A 134 -6.51 26.83 -11.94
N GLN A 135 -7.15 27.72 -11.25
CA GLN A 135 -8.32 28.38 -11.84
C GLN A 135 -7.98 29.12 -13.15
N THR A 136 -6.76 29.61 -13.24
CA THR A 136 -6.24 30.25 -14.45
C THR A 136 -5.60 29.25 -15.42
N TYR A 137 -5.42 28.01 -15.01
CA TYR A 137 -4.71 27.00 -15.79
C TYR A 137 -5.44 26.63 -17.09
N VAL A 138 -6.76 26.44 -17.00
CA VAL A 138 -7.58 26.12 -18.16
C VAL A 138 -7.48 27.23 -19.23
N SER A 139 -7.47 28.48 -18.80
CA SER A 139 -7.33 29.61 -19.71
C SER A 139 -5.95 29.71 -20.36
N THR A 140 -4.94 29.06 -19.81
CA THR A 140 -3.56 29.02 -20.32
C THR A 140 -3.26 27.75 -21.11
N LEU A 141 -4.23 26.85 -21.27
CA LEU A 141 -4.04 25.66 -22.08
C LEU A 141 -3.65 26.02 -23.52
N PRO A 142 -2.69 25.30 -24.07
CA PRO A 142 -2.39 25.42 -25.50
C PRO A 142 -3.64 25.09 -26.33
N ASN A 143 -3.93 25.86 -27.35
CA ASN A 143 -5.11 25.65 -28.16
C ASN A 143 -6.47 25.92 -27.50
N GLY A 144 -6.50 26.58 -26.36
CA GLY A 144 -7.73 26.93 -25.67
C GLY A 144 -8.58 25.70 -25.31
N ALA A 145 -9.86 25.77 -25.66
CA ALA A 145 -10.81 24.69 -25.37
C ALA A 145 -10.45 23.32 -25.99
N ALA A 146 -9.65 23.29 -27.03
CA ALA A 146 -9.22 22.04 -27.67
C ALA A 146 -8.33 21.16 -26.80
N GLY A 147 -7.71 21.73 -25.76
CA GLY A 147 -6.97 20.95 -24.74
C GLY A 147 -7.85 20.25 -23.73
N ILE A 148 -9.15 20.50 -23.72
CA ILE A 148 -10.10 19.92 -22.78
C ILE A 148 -10.90 18.85 -23.51
N LYS A 149 -10.72 17.61 -23.15
CA LYS A 149 -11.48 16.52 -23.73
C LYS A 149 -12.95 16.62 -23.36
N GLY A 150 -13.83 16.41 -24.33
CA GLY A 150 -15.27 16.38 -24.11
C GLY A 150 -15.91 17.72 -23.83
N ASP A 151 -15.23 18.79 -24.15
CA ASP A 151 -15.70 20.16 -23.93
C ASP A 151 -17.04 20.45 -24.61
N ALA A 152 -17.20 19.94 -25.83
CA ALA A 152 -18.39 20.08 -26.62
C ALA A 152 -19.22 18.80 -26.74
N VAL A 153 -18.76 17.69 -26.14
CA VAL A 153 -19.37 16.38 -26.29
C VAL A 153 -19.63 15.75 -24.94
N LEU A 154 -20.86 15.33 -24.72
CA LEU A 154 -21.26 14.55 -23.57
C LEU A 154 -21.17 13.05 -23.91
N GLN A 155 -20.34 12.29 -23.19
CA GLN A 155 -20.38 10.83 -23.26
C GLN A 155 -21.38 10.29 -22.27
N SER A 156 -22.40 9.59 -22.79
CA SER A 156 -23.49 9.06 -21.95
C SER A 156 -24.12 10.12 -21.04
N GLY A 157 -24.24 11.35 -21.53
CA GLY A 157 -24.75 12.45 -20.76
C GLY A 157 -23.75 13.07 -19.77
N VAL A 158 -22.54 12.58 -19.68
CA VAL A 158 -21.48 13.09 -18.79
C VAL A 158 -20.32 13.64 -19.61
N ARG A 159 -19.80 14.77 -19.17
CA ARG A 159 -18.67 15.42 -19.79
C ARG A 159 -17.40 14.64 -19.49
N SER A 160 -16.56 14.42 -20.50
CA SER A 160 -15.31 13.70 -20.31
C SER A 160 -14.10 14.66 -20.34
N MET A 161 -13.08 14.32 -19.56
CA MET A 161 -11.81 15.04 -19.50
C MET A 161 -10.65 14.06 -19.52
N TRP A 162 -9.47 14.59 -19.83
CA TRP A 162 -8.21 13.88 -19.60
C TRP A 162 -7.92 13.82 -18.10
N LYS A 163 -7.34 12.73 -17.62
CA LYS A 163 -7.05 12.56 -16.20
C LYS A 163 -6.03 13.60 -15.70
N TRP A 164 -5.03 13.94 -16.49
CA TRP A 164 -4.08 15.00 -16.13
C TRP A 164 -4.79 16.35 -15.84
N GLN A 165 -5.89 16.65 -16.56
CA GLN A 165 -6.70 17.83 -16.27
C GLN A 165 -7.47 17.67 -14.97
N HIS A 166 -8.10 16.51 -14.73
CA HIS A 166 -8.77 16.21 -13.45
C HIS A 166 -7.82 16.43 -12.28
N ILE A 167 -6.59 15.91 -12.39
CA ILE A 167 -5.58 16.06 -11.36
C ILE A 167 -5.37 17.53 -11.03
N GLN A 168 -5.16 18.38 -12.04
CA GLN A 168 -4.82 19.78 -11.84
C GLN A 168 -6.02 20.68 -11.54
N GLU A 169 -7.14 20.45 -12.21
CA GLU A 169 -8.28 21.36 -12.20
C GLU A 169 -9.27 21.09 -11.07
N PHE A 170 -9.39 19.85 -10.63
CA PHE A 170 -10.38 19.48 -9.65
C PHE A 170 -9.80 18.66 -8.49
N ILE A 171 -9.13 17.52 -8.75
CA ILE A 171 -8.72 16.61 -7.69
C ILE A 171 -7.78 17.30 -6.71
N TYR A 172 -6.71 17.91 -7.19
CA TYR A 172 -5.73 18.53 -6.33
C TYR A 172 -6.30 19.69 -5.48
N PRO A 173 -7.06 20.66 -6.03
CA PRO A 173 -7.66 21.69 -5.21
C PRO A 173 -8.55 21.18 -4.07
N VAL A 174 -9.33 20.13 -4.31
CA VAL A 174 -10.15 19.49 -3.26
C VAL A 174 -9.25 18.79 -2.25
N ILE A 175 -8.28 18.01 -2.69
CA ILE A 175 -7.31 17.31 -1.83
C ILE A 175 -6.56 18.29 -0.94
N GLU A 176 -6.08 19.39 -1.47
CA GLU A 176 -5.40 20.42 -0.68
C GLU A 176 -6.30 20.97 0.44
N GLN A 177 -7.55 21.27 0.11
CA GLN A 177 -8.53 21.74 1.09
C GLN A 177 -8.80 20.70 2.18
N GLU A 178 -9.04 19.43 1.77
CA GLU A 178 -9.36 18.34 2.69
C GLU A 178 -8.16 18.00 3.60
N SER A 179 -6.94 18.03 3.04
CA SER A 179 -5.71 17.81 3.79
C SER A 179 -5.48 18.89 4.85
N ARG A 180 -5.61 20.15 4.45
CA ARG A 180 -5.39 21.30 5.36
C ARG A 180 -6.45 21.41 6.44
N SER A 181 -7.71 21.15 6.11
CA SER A 181 -8.81 21.23 7.07
C SER A 181 -8.72 20.19 8.18
N ARG A 182 -8.10 19.04 7.90
CA ARG A 182 -7.93 17.94 8.86
C ARG A 182 -6.54 17.88 9.49
N ASP A 183 -5.61 18.70 9.03
CA ASP A 183 -4.19 18.62 9.39
C ASP A 183 -3.61 17.21 9.21
N LYS A 184 -3.98 16.52 8.10
CA LYS A 184 -3.56 15.16 7.76
C LYS A 184 -2.99 15.11 6.33
N PRO A 185 -1.99 14.25 6.05
CA PRO A 185 -1.52 14.06 4.68
C PRO A 185 -2.58 13.34 3.84
N ILE A 186 -3.30 14.11 3.06
CA ILE A 186 -4.21 13.66 2.02
C ILE A 186 -3.61 14.18 0.72
N PHE A 187 -3.32 13.30 -0.25
CA PHE A 187 -2.61 13.71 -1.45
C PHE A 187 -3.07 12.98 -2.71
N VAL A 188 -2.59 13.42 -3.85
CA VAL A 188 -2.98 12.90 -5.15
C VAL A 188 -2.06 11.76 -5.54
N GLY A 189 -2.66 10.67 -5.95
CA GLY A 189 -2.03 9.56 -6.65
C GLY A 189 -2.75 9.26 -7.96
N LEU A 190 -2.50 8.10 -8.49
CA LEU A 190 -3.05 7.58 -9.73
C LEU A 190 -3.05 6.06 -9.67
N GLU A 191 -4.15 5.44 -10.02
CA GLU A 191 -4.09 4.09 -10.56
C GLU A 191 -3.83 4.19 -12.06
N GLN A 192 -2.59 3.97 -12.44
CA GLN A 192 -2.18 4.00 -13.83
C GLN A 192 -2.72 2.77 -14.56
N ASN A 193 -3.30 2.98 -15.74
CA ASN A 193 -3.47 1.91 -16.72
C ASN A 193 -2.09 1.61 -17.31
N VAL A 194 -1.46 0.54 -16.85
CA VAL A 194 -0.05 0.25 -17.16
C VAL A 194 0.10 -0.24 -18.59
N PRO A 195 0.91 0.43 -19.43
CA PRO A 195 1.19 -0.07 -20.76
C PRO A 195 1.82 -1.48 -20.71
N GLY A 196 1.18 -2.43 -21.36
CA GLY A 196 1.62 -3.84 -21.41
C GLY A 196 1.22 -4.70 -20.22
N HIS A 197 0.61 -4.13 -19.20
CA HIS A 197 0.24 -4.84 -17.96
C HIS A 197 -1.12 -4.40 -17.42
N GLU A 198 -1.50 -4.91 -16.26
CA GLU A 198 -2.70 -4.52 -15.51
C GLU A 198 -2.57 -3.08 -14.98
N HIS A 199 -2.58 -2.86 -13.68
CA HIS A 199 -2.55 -1.53 -13.10
C HIS A 199 -1.40 -1.35 -12.09
N THR A 200 -1.20 -0.11 -11.68
CA THR A 200 -0.29 0.25 -10.59
C THR A 200 -0.81 1.44 -9.83
N SER A 201 -0.67 1.41 -8.53
CA SER A 201 -0.84 2.58 -7.69
C SER A 201 0.45 3.38 -7.66
N THR A 202 0.37 4.65 -8.03
CA THR A 202 1.53 5.53 -8.10
C THR A 202 1.21 6.92 -7.58
N ALA A 203 2.21 7.61 -7.03
CA ALA A 203 2.11 9.02 -6.72
C ALA A 203 3.45 9.71 -6.93
N ILE A 204 3.37 10.99 -7.26
CA ILE A 204 4.49 11.93 -7.26
C ILE A 204 4.06 13.11 -6.43
N ILE A 205 4.69 13.31 -5.28
CA ILE A 205 4.43 14.45 -4.43
C ILE A 205 5.44 15.54 -4.71
N ASP A 206 4.99 16.77 -4.66
CA ASP A 206 5.78 17.96 -4.98
C ASP A 206 5.59 19.04 -3.92
N GLY A 207 5.22 18.62 -2.73
CA GLY A 207 4.96 19.48 -1.58
C GLY A 207 4.84 18.69 -0.29
N GLN A 208 4.40 19.37 0.76
CA GLN A 208 4.37 18.85 2.12
C GLN A 208 2.96 19.02 2.73
N LEU A 209 1.93 18.52 2.08
CA LEU A 209 0.59 18.54 2.67
C LEU A 209 0.59 17.81 4.03
N PRO A 210 -0.11 18.33 5.03
CA PRO A 210 -0.97 19.51 5.01
C PRO A 210 -0.24 20.87 5.18
N ALA A 211 1.06 20.87 5.48
CA ALA A 211 1.79 22.09 5.83
C ALA A 211 2.05 23.02 4.63
N ALA A 212 2.35 22.47 3.48
CA ALA A 212 2.62 23.24 2.27
C ALA A 212 1.96 22.62 1.05
N PRO A 213 1.42 23.42 0.11
CA PRO A 213 0.81 22.93 -1.11
C PRO A 213 1.83 22.28 -2.04
N MET A 214 1.34 21.43 -2.93
CA MET A 214 2.13 20.89 -4.05
C MET A 214 2.35 21.98 -5.10
N LEU A 215 3.54 21.99 -5.68
CA LEU A 215 3.88 22.95 -6.72
C LEU A 215 3.06 22.68 -8.00
N GLY A 216 2.68 23.74 -8.68
CA GLY A 216 1.99 23.67 -9.96
C GLY A 216 0.73 22.79 -9.95
N ASN A 217 0.07 22.62 -8.82
CA ASN A 217 -1.11 21.77 -8.65
C ASN A 217 -0.87 20.33 -9.11
N ALA A 218 0.10 19.67 -8.51
CA ALA A 218 0.48 18.30 -8.83
C ALA A 218 0.90 18.13 -10.31
N THR A 219 1.62 19.11 -10.87
CA THR A 219 2.07 19.08 -12.27
C THR A 219 2.90 17.84 -12.59
N ALA A 220 3.79 17.42 -11.70
CA ALA A 220 4.62 16.23 -11.93
C ALA A 220 3.76 14.96 -12.06
N MET A 221 2.72 14.82 -11.21
CA MET A 221 1.78 13.69 -11.29
C MET A 221 0.95 13.76 -12.59
N ALA A 222 0.47 14.94 -12.95
CA ALA A 222 -0.28 15.16 -14.19
C ALA A 222 0.57 14.89 -15.44
N GLN A 223 1.85 15.31 -15.42
CA GLN A 223 2.78 15.03 -16.51
C GLN A 223 3.09 13.54 -16.62
N PHE A 224 3.28 12.84 -15.50
CA PHE A 224 3.48 11.39 -15.51
C PHE A 224 2.28 10.69 -16.14
N GLU A 225 1.07 11.06 -15.74
CA GLU A 225 -0.16 10.50 -16.31
C GLU A 225 -0.22 10.71 -17.82
N TYR A 226 -0.07 11.95 -18.29
CA TYR A 226 -0.02 12.27 -19.71
C TYR A 226 1.03 11.46 -20.47
N CYS A 227 2.24 11.35 -19.91
CA CYS A 227 3.36 10.70 -20.57
C CYS A 227 3.20 9.17 -20.65
N PHE A 228 2.74 8.53 -19.58
CA PHE A 228 2.97 7.12 -19.40
C PHE A 228 1.70 6.29 -19.20
N ASP A 229 0.52 6.91 -19.02
CA ASP A 229 -0.72 6.13 -18.97
C ASP A 229 -1.02 5.50 -20.34
N ARG A 230 -1.49 4.25 -20.32
CA ARG A 230 -1.85 3.51 -21.55
C ARG A 230 -3.02 4.16 -22.28
N ASN A 231 -3.98 4.63 -21.52
CA ASN A 231 -5.26 5.13 -22.04
C ASN A 231 -5.23 6.63 -22.35
N ASP A 232 -4.13 7.33 -22.02
CA ASP A 232 -3.98 8.72 -22.42
C ASP A 232 -3.49 8.83 -23.86
N SER A 233 -4.39 9.20 -24.76
CA SER A 233 -4.11 9.48 -26.17
C SER A 233 -4.02 10.97 -26.50
N ASP A 234 -4.04 11.86 -25.50
CA ASP A 234 -3.88 13.29 -25.69
C ASP A 234 -2.50 13.64 -26.26
N THR A 235 -2.45 14.64 -27.11
CA THR A 235 -1.22 15.16 -27.71
C THR A 235 -1.00 16.63 -27.44
N SER A 236 -1.96 17.30 -26.80
CA SER A 236 -2.01 18.76 -26.68
C SER A 236 -0.85 19.33 -25.87
N ARG A 237 -0.39 18.62 -24.86
CA ARG A 237 0.67 19.10 -23.96
C ARG A 237 2.06 19.00 -24.59
N GLY A 238 2.30 18.01 -25.42
CA GLY A 238 3.54 17.86 -26.17
C GLY A 238 3.65 18.79 -27.35
N ALA A 239 2.54 19.03 -28.06
CA ALA A 239 2.49 19.85 -29.26
C ALA A 239 3.04 21.29 -29.09
N THR A 240 3.00 21.80 -27.86
CA THR A 240 3.52 23.13 -27.50
C THR A 240 4.85 23.07 -26.75
N ASN A 241 5.48 21.89 -26.68
CA ASN A 241 6.69 21.61 -25.87
C ASN A 241 6.52 21.94 -24.39
N GLN A 242 5.29 21.84 -23.85
CA GLN A 242 5.06 22.07 -22.43
C GLN A 242 5.51 20.89 -21.60
N TRP A 243 5.23 19.66 -22.07
CA TRP A 243 5.67 18.43 -21.41
C TRP A 243 6.49 17.57 -22.34
N ASP A 244 7.63 17.14 -21.84
CA ASP A 244 8.53 16.22 -22.52
C ASP A 244 8.70 14.97 -21.64
N CYS A 245 8.41 13.81 -22.22
CA CYS A 245 8.45 12.52 -21.55
C CYS A 245 9.80 11.81 -21.77
N ALA A 246 10.79 12.49 -22.32
CA ALA A 246 12.10 11.93 -22.52
C ALA A 246 12.80 11.63 -21.19
N VAL A 247 13.47 10.49 -21.12
CA VAL A 247 14.27 10.08 -19.98
C VAL A 247 15.74 10.39 -20.27
N PRO A 248 16.44 11.15 -19.43
CA PRO A 248 17.84 11.47 -19.65
C PRO A 248 18.69 10.23 -19.89
N GLY A 249 19.39 10.19 -21.02
CA GLY A 249 20.29 9.08 -21.37
C GLY A 249 19.62 7.80 -21.85
N SER A 250 18.30 7.75 -21.99
CA SER A 250 17.63 6.55 -22.50
C SER A 250 17.75 6.41 -24.01
N LEU A 251 18.09 5.20 -24.44
CA LEU A 251 18.08 4.81 -25.85
C LEU A 251 16.66 4.78 -26.43
N ASN A 252 15.64 4.61 -25.60
CA ASN A 252 14.24 4.56 -26.01
C ASN A 252 13.67 5.95 -26.32
N ASN A 253 14.42 7.04 -26.09
CA ASN A 253 14.00 8.39 -26.51
C ASN A 253 13.76 8.49 -28.03
N GLY A 254 14.38 7.59 -28.82
CA GLY A 254 14.09 7.46 -30.26
C GLY A 254 12.66 7.01 -30.59
N LEU A 255 11.93 6.45 -29.62
CA LEU A 255 10.52 6.05 -29.76
C LEU A 255 9.54 7.20 -29.47
N ILE A 256 10.03 8.34 -29.01
CA ILE A 256 9.18 9.49 -28.66
C ILE A 256 8.64 10.16 -29.91
N ASN A 257 7.32 10.27 -29.96
CA ASN A 257 6.63 11.01 -31.02
C ASN A 257 6.97 12.49 -30.95
N SER A 258 7.30 13.10 -32.09
CA SER A 258 7.73 14.50 -32.15
C SER A 258 6.64 15.50 -31.75
N THR A 259 5.37 15.17 -31.99
CA THR A 259 4.22 16.01 -31.66
C THR A 259 3.76 15.83 -30.23
N ALA A 260 3.48 14.57 -29.84
CA ALA A 260 2.97 14.27 -28.50
C ALA A 260 4.06 14.34 -27.42
N ARG A 261 5.33 14.29 -27.80
CA ARG A 261 6.51 14.24 -26.90
C ARG A 261 6.48 13.09 -25.89
N LYS A 262 5.76 12.00 -26.22
CA LYS A 262 5.64 10.77 -25.44
C LYS A 262 5.80 9.53 -26.32
N ILE A 263 6.07 8.37 -25.72
CA ILE A 263 6.07 7.08 -26.43
C ILE A 263 4.62 6.74 -26.75
N VAL A 264 4.30 6.73 -28.06
CA VAL A 264 2.99 6.35 -28.57
C VAL A 264 3.03 4.90 -28.99
N ILE A 265 2.14 4.09 -28.43
CA ILE A 265 2.01 2.69 -28.79
C ILE A 265 1.06 2.61 -29.99
N THR A 266 1.59 2.15 -31.13
CA THR A 266 0.88 2.23 -32.41
C THR A 266 0.15 0.95 -32.81
N SER A 267 0.37 -0.15 -32.10
CA SER A 267 -0.27 -1.44 -32.39
C SER A 267 -0.96 -2.00 -31.16
N GLY A 268 -2.21 -2.42 -31.35
CA GLY A 268 -3.05 -2.89 -30.28
C GLY A 268 -3.30 -1.87 -29.18
N THR A 269 -3.94 -2.24 -28.11
CA THR A 269 -4.30 -1.38 -26.98
C THR A 269 -3.13 -1.13 -26.02
N GLY A 270 -1.95 -0.85 -26.52
CA GLY A 270 -0.76 -0.59 -25.71
C GLY A 270 -0.20 -1.85 -25.04
N SER A 271 -0.37 -2.96 -25.67
CA SER A 271 -0.05 -4.28 -25.19
C SER A 271 1.39 -4.72 -25.49
N GLY A 272 1.80 -5.72 -24.77
CA GLY A 272 2.99 -6.48 -25.04
C GLY A 272 4.30 -5.78 -24.72
N THR A 273 5.34 -6.23 -25.40
CA THR A 273 6.72 -5.78 -25.18
C THR A 273 6.89 -4.28 -25.34
N ALA A 274 6.20 -3.64 -26.30
CA ALA A 274 6.26 -2.19 -26.51
C ALA A 274 5.62 -1.43 -25.32
N GLY A 275 4.53 -1.95 -24.77
CA GLY A 275 3.91 -1.42 -23.58
C GLY A 275 4.82 -1.53 -22.37
N HIS A 276 5.43 -2.69 -22.15
CA HIS A 276 6.39 -2.89 -21.07
C HIS A 276 7.58 -1.92 -21.15
N VAL A 277 8.12 -1.68 -22.36
CA VAL A 277 9.17 -0.67 -22.56
C VAL A 277 8.71 0.71 -22.12
N LYS A 278 7.51 1.15 -22.51
CA LYS A 278 6.95 2.44 -22.07
C LYS A 278 6.83 2.52 -20.54
N THR A 279 6.40 1.45 -19.90
CA THR A 279 6.28 1.38 -18.45
C THR A 279 7.63 1.52 -17.75
N VAL A 280 8.64 0.78 -18.22
CA VAL A 280 10.01 0.87 -17.68
C VAL A 280 10.58 2.28 -17.84
N GLU A 281 10.32 2.94 -18.98
CA GLU A 281 10.72 4.33 -19.19
C GLU A 281 9.99 5.28 -18.23
N GLY A 282 8.71 5.04 -17.94
CA GLY A 282 7.97 5.81 -16.94
C GLY A 282 8.59 5.72 -15.54
N ILE A 283 8.98 4.52 -15.12
CA ILE A 283 9.65 4.32 -13.82
C ILE A 283 11.03 5.00 -13.80
N LYS A 284 11.80 4.91 -14.88
CA LYS A 284 13.08 5.63 -15.02
C LYS A 284 12.88 7.15 -14.96
N TRP A 285 11.83 7.66 -15.63
CA TRP A 285 11.47 9.07 -15.57
C TRP A 285 11.18 9.52 -14.14
N MET A 286 10.35 8.77 -13.41
CA MET A 286 10.10 9.02 -11.99
C MET A 286 11.41 8.99 -11.17
N GLY A 287 12.27 8.02 -11.43
CA GLY A 287 13.59 7.91 -10.79
C GLY A 287 14.53 9.08 -11.10
N ALA A 288 14.38 9.73 -12.25
CA ALA A 288 15.16 10.90 -12.62
C ALA A 288 14.58 12.22 -12.07
N VAL A 289 13.24 12.34 -12.08
CA VAL A 289 12.54 13.58 -11.73
C VAL A 289 12.18 13.65 -10.25
N ALA A 290 11.77 12.55 -9.66
CA ALA A 290 11.20 12.48 -8.32
C ALA A 290 11.67 11.25 -7.51
N PRO A 291 12.99 10.96 -7.41
CA PRO A 291 13.49 9.71 -6.86
C PRO A 291 13.15 9.49 -5.38
N GLN A 292 12.88 10.57 -4.64
CA GLN A 292 12.57 10.54 -3.21
C GLN A 292 11.12 10.93 -2.90
N THR A 293 10.41 11.46 -3.88
CA THR A 293 9.06 12.01 -3.72
C THR A 293 8.01 11.22 -4.48
N SER A 294 8.33 9.98 -4.88
CA SER A 294 7.41 9.14 -5.63
C SER A 294 7.46 7.67 -5.22
N TYR A 295 6.42 6.96 -5.60
CA TYR A 295 6.36 5.50 -5.55
C TYR A 295 5.62 4.94 -6.77
N TYR A 296 5.95 3.70 -7.13
CA TYR A 296 5.33 2.91 -8.19
C TYR A 296 5.09 1.49 -7.64
N ILE A 297 3.85 1.17 -7.30
CA ILE A 297 3.44 -0.07 -6.63
C ILE A 297 2.44 -0.82 -7.51
N PRO A 298 2.88 -1.84 -8.29
CA PRO A 298 1.97 -2.68 -9.08
C PRO A 298 0.83 -3.22 -8.23
N ALA A 299 -0.41 -3.12 -8.75
CA ALA A 299 -1.63 -3.45 -8.05
C ALA A 299 -2.24 -4.75 -8.56
N HIS A 300 -2.89 -5.51 -7.67
CA HIS A 300 -3.65 -6.74 -7.96
C HIS A 300 -3.05 -7.59 -9.11
N LEU A 301 -1.75 -7.82 -9.03
CA LEU A 301 -0.88 -8.29 -10.12
C LEU A 301 -1.35 -9.56 -10.83
N GLU A 302 -2.00 -10.45 -10.10
CA GLU A 302 -2.38 -11.77 -10.56
C GLU A 302 -3.78 -11.82 -11.19
N ARG A 303 -4.57 -10.73 -11.04
CA ARG A 303 -5.99 -10.67 -11.41
C ARG A 303 -6.21 -10.89 -12.92
N ALA A 304 -5.38 -10.30 -13.75
CA ALA A 304 -5.52 -10.36 -15.21
C ALA A 304 -5.04 -11.66 -15.85
N GLY A 305 -4.58 -12.63 -15.08
CA GLY A 305 -4.00 -13.86 -15.58
C GLY A 305 -2.51 -13.77 -15.88
N ALA A 306 -1.99 -14.71 -16.64
CA ALA A 306 -0.59 -14.71 -17.05
C ALA A 306 -0.31 -13.58 -18.05
N PHE A 307 0.91 -13.04 -18.01
CA PHE A 307 1.34 -12.05 -18.98
C PHE A 307 1.19 -12.58 -20.42
N ASN A 308 0.59 -11.76 -21.26
CA ASN A 308 0.44 -12.03 -22.69
C ASN A 308 1.13 -10.92 -23.49
N PRO A 309 2.18 -11.22 -24.27
CA PRO A 309 2.87 -10.22 -25.06
C PRO A 309 2.00 -9.52 -26.13
N ASP A 310 0.88 -10.14 -26.51
CA ASP A 310 -0.08 -9.60 -27.46
C ASP A 310 -1.29 -8.93 -26.77
N GLY A 311 -1.26 -8.81 -25.43
CA GLY A 311 -2.33 -8.24 -24.62
C GLY A 311 -1.82 -7.43 -23.42
N ASN A 312 -2.74 -6.82 -22.70
CA ASN A 312 -2.46 -6.01 -21.50
C ASN A 312 -2.74 -6.85 -20.24
N ASN A 313 -2.01 -7.93 -20.05
CA ASN A 313 -2.29 -8.85 -18.96
C ASN A 313 -1.10 -8.99 -18.02
N GLY A 314 -1.40 -9.24 -16.76
CA GLY A 314 -0.57 -9.75 -15.71
C GLY A 314 0.86 -9.26 -15.60
N PHE A 315 1.52 -9.79 -14.61
CA PHE A 315 2.94 -9.54 -14.36
C PHE A 315 3.63 -10.87 -14.09
N ASN A 316 4.73 -11.12 -14.76
CA ASN A 316 5.66 -12.18 -14.37
C ASN A 316 6.78 -11.60 -13.51
N ILE A 317 7.62 -12.45 -12.93
CA ILE A 317 8.71 -12.02 -12.05
C ILE A 317 9.72 -11.10 -12.75
N GLU A 318 10.00 -11.30 -14.05
CA GLU A 318 10.91 -10.45 -14.82
C GLU A 318 10.45 -8.99 -14.87
N HIS A 319 9.15 -8.75 -14.98
CA HIS A 319 8.60 -7.40 -15.01
C HIS A 319 8.81 -6.68 -13.68
N LEU A 320 8.60 -7.38 -12.55
CA LEU A 320 8.84 -6.83 -11.22
C LEU A 320 10.34 -6.57 -10.99
N ARG A 321 11.21 -7.42 -11.53
CA ARG A 321 12.66 -7.22 -11.55
C ARG A 321 13.05 -5.98 -12.36
N ASP A 322 12.46 -5.82 -13.55
CA ASP A 322 12.71 -4.68 -14.43
C ASP A 322 12.27 -3.37 -13.78
N PHE A 323 11.12 -3.34 -13.13
CA PHE A 323 10.65 -2.17 -12.40
C PHE A 323 11.60 -1.77 -11.27
N ASN A 324 11.99 -2.73 -10.44
CA ASN A 324 12.94 -2.49 -9.35
C ASN A 324 14.33 -2.07 -9.88
N ASN A 325 14.79 -2.66 -11.00
CA ASN A 325 16.04 -2.29 -11.64
C ASN A 325 16.00 -0.89 -12.26
N ALA A 326 14.84 -0.46 -12.77
CA ALA A 326 14.65 0.85 -13.39
C ALA A 326 14.84 1.99 -12.38
N ALA A 327 14.23 1.87 -11.19
CA ALA A 327 14.41 2.84 -10.10
C ALA A 327 14.03 2.23 -8.74
N ARG A 328 15.02 1.74 -8.01
CA ARG A 328 14.81 1.03 -6.72
C ARG A 328 14.17 1.87 -5.63
N THR A 329 14.32 3.19 -5.68
CA THR A 329 13.72 4.12 -4.72
C THR A 329 12.26 4.46 -5.07
N VAL A 330 11.81 4.07 -6.24
CA VAL A 330 10.46 4.34 -6.78
C VAL A 330 9.63 3.06 -6.84
N ALA A 331 10.14 2.00 -7.47
CA ALA A 331 9.49 0.70 -7.58
C ALA A 331 10.11 -0.26 -6.56
N PHE A 332 9.52 -0.31 -5.36
CA PHE A 332 10.06 -1.02 -4.21
C PHE A 332 9.05 -1.97 -3.55
N GLY A 333 7.95 -2.27 -4.20
CA GLY A 333 6.94 -3.15 -3.62
C GLY A 333 5.77 -3.41 -4.55
N PHE A 334 4.77 -4.08 -4.03
CA PHE A 334 3.57 -4.49 -4.75
C PHE A 334 2.37 -4.60 -3.82
N GLU A 335 1.20 -4.37 -4.35
CA GLU A 335 -0.07 -4.61 -3.69
C GLU A 335 -0.53 -6.04 -3.99
N SER A 336 -0.44 -6.92 -3.00
CA SER A 336 -0.89 -8.31 -3.13
C SER A 336 -1.99 -8.67 -2.11
N MET A 337 -2.41 -7.72 -1.27
CA MET A 337 -3.68 -7.77 -0.56
C MET A 337 -4.61 -6.78 -1.26
N PRO A 338 -5.27 -7.20 -2.35
CA PRO A 338 -6.00 -6.30 -3.24
C PRO A 338 -7.30 -5.83 -2.61
N GLY A 339 -7.93 -4.82 -3.22
CA GLY A 339 -9.31 -4.45 -2.91
C GLY A 339 -10.35 -5.48 -3.33
N HIS A 340 -11.60 -5.06 -3.41
CA HIS A 340 -12.76 -5.91 -3.71
C HIS A 340 -12.93 -7.09 -2.75
N GLN A 341 -12.49 -6.92 -1.51
CA GLN A 341 -12.54 -7.98 -0.50
C GLN A 341 -13.97 -8.35 -0.08
N ALA A 342 -14.95 -7.50 -0.33
CA ALA A 342 -16.37 -7.81 -0.08
C ALA A 342 -17.03 -8.56 -1.23
N ASP A 343 -16.31 -8.90 -2.29
CA ASP A 343 -16.74 -9.81 -3.34
C ASP A 343 -16.72 -11.26 -2.86
N ALA A 344 -17.56 -12.09 -3.44
CA ALA A 344 -17.63 -13.53 -3.13
C ALA A 344 -16.31 -14.28 -3.41
N SER A 345 -15.49 -13.80 -4.33
CA SER A 345 -14.17 -14.35 -4.66
C SER A 345 -13.02 -13.68 -3.89
N ARG A 346 -13.31 -12.69 -3.04
CA ARG A 346 -12.34 -11.91 -2.28
C ARG A 346 -11.22 -11.32 -3.16
N GLY A 347 -11.48 -10.17 -3.77
CA GLY A 347 -10.52 -9.51 -4.66
C GLY A 347 -10.98 -9.41 -6.11
N SER A 348 -12.19 -9.87 -6.43
CA SER A 348 -12.72 -9.97 -7.81
C SER A 348 -11.80 -10.76 -8.76
N TYR A 349 -11.01 -11.69 -8.22
CA TYR A 349 -10.16 -12.56 -9.00
C TYR A 349 -10.99 -13.67 -9.61
N GLY A 350 -11.01 -13.76 -10.94
CA GLY A 350 -11.65 -14.84 -11.66
C GLY A 350 -10.80 -16.12 -11.70
N THR A 351 -11.39 -17.20 -12.15
CA THR A 351 -10.70 -18.50 -12.34
C THR A 351 -9.53 -18.45 -13.34
N GLY A 352 -9.50 -17.41 -14.20
CA GLY A 352 -8.39 -17.16 -15.12
C GLY A 352 -7.21 -16.41 -14.49
N ALA A 353 -7.33 -15.96 -13.25
CA ALA A 353 -6.25 -15.29 -12.54
C ALA A 353 -5.05 -16.24 -12.34
N VAL A 354 -3.85 -15.67 -12.22
CA VAL A 354 -2.66 -16.45 -11.86
C VAL A 354 -2.88 -17.02 -10.46
N GLY A 355 -2.66 -18.34 -10.33
CA GLY A 355 -2.92 -19.04 -9.08
C GLY A 355 -4.40 -19.41 -8.87
N GLY A 356 -5.29 -18.99 -9.75
CA GLY A 356 -6.73 -19.31 -9.71
C GLY A 356 -7.57 -18.41 -8.82
N GLY A 357 -6.99 -17.37 -8.21
CA GLY A 357 -7.71 -16.43 -7.31
C GLY A 357 -6.85 -15.99 -6.13
N THR A 358 -7.50 -15.45 -5.10
CA THR A 358 -6.87 -15.07 -3.84
C THR A 358 -6.87 -16.21 -2.83
N PHE A 359 -6.01 -16.11 -1.83
CA PHE A 359 -5.78 -17.06 -0.74
C PHE A 359 -5.87 -16.30 0.59
N GLY A 360 -6.96 -16.43 1.30
CA GLY A 360 -7.22 -15.59 2.47
C GLY A 360 -7.24 -14.10 2.14
N GLY A 361 -7.78 -13.75 0.96
CA GLY A 361 -7.80 -12.37 0.45
C GLY A 361 -6.45 -11.84 -0.05
N VAL A 362 -5.46 -12.69 -0.27
CA VAL A 362 -4.10 -12.31 -0.72
C VAL A 362 -3.76 -13.00 -2.03
N GLY A 363 -3.14 -12.28 -2.95
CA GLY A 363 -2.68 -12.81 -4.22
C GLY A 363 -1.61 -13.91 -4.03
N VAL A 364 -1.57 -14.86 -4.94
CA VAL A 364 -0.70 -16.04 -4.86
C VAL A 364 0.79 -15.66 -4.79
N TYR A 365 1.19 -14.51 -5.34
CA TYR A 365 2.60 -14.08 -5.33
C TYR A 365 3.14 -13.86 -3.92
N ALA A 366 2.30 -13.43 -2.99
CA ALA A 366 2.66 -13.26 -1.58
C ALA A 366 2.18 -14.40 -0.67
N ALA A 367 1.00 -14.94 -0.93
CA ALA A 367 0.40 -15.97 -0.09
C ALA A 367 1.22 -17.28 -0.09
N LYS A 368 1.78 -17.66 -1.25
CA LYS A 368 2.55 -18.89 -1.40
C LYS A 368 3.97 -18.76 -0.88
N ILE A 369 4.30 -19.50 0.17
CA ILE A 369 5.67 -19.58 0.71
C ILE A 369 6.58 -20.19 -0.36
N GLY A 370 7.74 -19.53 -0.59
CA GLY A 370 8.68 -19.87 -1.64
C GLY A 370 8.27 -19.44 -3.05
N GLY A 371 7.19 -18.65 -3.18
CA GLY A 371 6.71 -18.09 -4.45
C GLY A 371 7.45 -16.83 -4.89
N VAL A 372 6.77 -15.99 -5.68
CA VAL A 372 7.35 -14.83 -6.36
C VAL A 372 7.94 -13.81 -5.38
N TRP A 373 7.20 -13.49 -4.30
CA TRP A 373 7.71 -12.55 -3.30
C TRP A 373 8.99 -13.09 -2.63
N ASP A 374 8.97 -14.34 -2.22
CA ASP A 374 10.14 -14.98 -1.60
C ASP A 374 11.33 -15.10 -2.57
N ALA A 375 11.08 -15.24 -3.89
CA ALA A 375 12.13 -15.20 -4.89
C ALA A 375 12.80 -13.82 -4.95
N LEU A 376 12.01 -12.73 -4.98
CA LEU A 376 12.52 -11.36 -4.99
C LEU A 376 13.28 -11.03 -3.69
N LEU A 377 12.77 -11.46 -2.54
CA LEU A 377 13.46 -11.33 -1.25
C LEU A 377 14.75 -12.17 -1.22
N GLY A 378 14.74 -13.35 -1.83
CA GLY A 378 15.92 -14.21 -2.00
C GLY A 378 17.02 -13.58 -2.84
N GLU A 379 16.70 -12.62 -3.71
CA GLU A 379 17.67 -11.79 -4.40
C GLU A 379 18.23 -10.65 -3.53
N GLY A 380 17.70 -10.48 -2.34
CA GLY A 380 18.04 -9.35 -1.46
C GLY A 380 17.43 -8.03 -1.92
N ARG A 381 16.37 -8.06 -2.74
CA ARG A 381 15.70 -6.84 -3.19
C ARG A 381 14.83 -6.26 -2.08
N ASN A 382 14.80 -4.95 -1.98
CA ASN A 382 13.72 -4.25 -1.30
C ASN A 382 12.48 -4.36 -2.18
N TRP A 383 11.61 -5.32 -1.84
CA TRP A 383 10.35 -5.56 -2.51
C TRP A 383 9.30 -5.83 -1.44
N PHE A 384 8.54 -4.78 -1.14
CA PHE A 384 7.68 -4.74 0.05
C PHE A 384 6.24 -5.05 -0.30
N PHE A 385 5.55 -5.65 0.65
CA PHE A 385 4.15 -6.02 0.57
C PHE A 385 3.27 -4.89 1.08
N PHE A 386 2.21 -4.58 0.33
CA PHE A 386 1.18 -3.62 0.66
C PHE A 386 -0.21 -4.19 0.38
N GLY A 387 -1.23 -3.53 0.94
CA GLY A 387 -2.63 -3.77 0.68
C GLY A 387 -3.36 -2.47 0.38
N SER A 388 -4.59 -2.58 -0.09
CA SER A 388 -5.42 -1.41 -0.36
C SER A 388 -6.90 -1.74 -0.32
N SER A 389 -7.75 -0.73 -0.47
CA SER A 389 -9.18 -0.92 -0.62
C SER A 389 -9.62 -1.15 -2.05
N ASP A 390 -8.90 -0.60 -3.02
CA ASP A 390 -9.31 -0.54 -4.43
C ASP A 390 -10.81 -0.17 -4.54
N TYR A 391 -11.23 0.78 -3.69
CA TYR A 391 -12.63 1.11 -3.47
C TYR A 391 -13.26 1.68 -4.74
N HIS A 392 -14.33 1.06 -5.21
CA HIS A 392 -15.18 1.56 -6.29
C HIS A 392 -16.60 1.78 -5.80
N ASN A 393 -17.14 0.84 -5.03
CA ASN A 393 -18.57 0.76 -4.78
C ASN A 393 -18.89 0.11 -3.43
N ARG A 394 -19.56 0.88 -2.56
CA ARG A 394 -20.18 0.39 -1.32
C ARG A 394 -21.68 0.65 -1.38
N GLY A 395 -22.32 0.17 -2.44
CA GLY A 395 -23.68 0.52 -2.82
C GLY A 395 -23.72 1.73 -3.75
N SER A 396 -24.90 2.20 -4.05
CA SER A 396 -25.12 3.40 -4.86
C SER A 396 -24.91 4.67 -4.02
N PHE A 397 -25.02 5.82 -4.64
CA PHE A 397 -25.13 7.08 -3.90
C PHE A 397 -26.31 6.99 -2.92
N GLY A 398 -26.01 7.05 -1.63
CA GLY A 398 -26.99 6.89 -0.56
C GLY A 398 -26.53 5.93 0.51
N PRO A 399 -27.46 5.22 1.17
CA PRO A 399 -27.10 4.23 2.19
C PRO A 399 -26.19 3.14 1.63
N ASP A 400 -25.27 2.67 2.45
CA ASP A 400 -24.42 1.54 2.11
C ASP A 400 -25.27 0.30 1.80
N SER A 401 -25.05 -0.30 0.67
CA SER A 401 -25.72 -1.53 0.26
C SER A 401 -24.71 -2.67 0.13
N ARG A 402 -24.77 -3.60 1.08
CA ARG A 402 -23.91 -4.79 1.07
C ARG A 402 -24.31 -5.82 0.03
N GLU A 403 -25.48 -5.65 -0.57
CA GLU A 403 -26.01 -6.52 -1.61
C GLU A 403 -25.46 -6.21 -3.00
N THR A 404 -24.95 -4.99 -3.18
CA THR A 404 -24.49 -4.46 -4.48
C THR A 404 -23.06 -4.02 -4.50
N THR A 405 -22.27 -4.36 -3.46
CA THR A 405 -20.88 -3.91 -3.33
C THR A 405 -19.91 -5.08 -3.38
N ALA A 406 -18.77 -4.82 -3.98
CA ALA A 406 -17.58 -5.68 -3.90
C ALA A 406 -16.53 -5.15 -2.90
N ASP A 407 -16.71 -3.93 -2.37
CA ASP A 407 -15.65 -3.19 -1.69
C ASP A 407 -15.99 -2.91 -0.24
N PHE A 408 -14.92 -2.70 0.54
CA PHE A 408 -14.95 -1.98 1.81
C PHE A 408 -14.44 -0.57 1.60
N PHE A 409 -14.91 0.39 2.42
CA PHE A 409 -14.32 1.73 2.43
C PHE A 409 -12.84 1.68 2.81
N PRO A 410 -12.01 2.62 2.32
CA PRO A 410 -10.64 2.75 2.79
C PRO A 410 -10.59 2.85 4.32
N GLY A 411 -9.82 1.97 4.96
CA GLY A 411 -9.72 1.88 6.41
C GLY A 411 -10.84 1.12 7.12
N GLU A 412 -11.92 0.74 6.44
CA GLU A 412 -12.96 -0.12 7.03
C GLU A 412 -12.41 -1.52 7.30
N TYR A 413 -11.71 -2.11 6.34
CA TYR A 413 -11.26 -3.49 6.38
C TYR A 413 -9.75 -3.62 6.27
N THR A 414 -9.14 -3.28 5.13
CA THR A 414 -7.69 -3.31 4.92
C THR A 414 -7.05 -2.01 5.40
N ARG A 415 -5.90 -2.11 6.09
CA ARG A 415 -5.09 -0.97 6.51
C ARG A 415 -3.61 -1.24 6.32
N ASP A 416 -2.92 -0.32 5.65
CA ASP A 416 -1.48 -0.24 5.73
C ASP A 416 -1.06 0.49 7.01
N HIS A 417 -0.22 -0.15 7.80
CA HIS A 417 0.44 0.45 8.94
C HIS A 417 1.87 0.79 8.55
N VAL A 418 2.18 2.07 8.43
CA VAL A 418 3.44 2.56 7.87
C VAL A 418 4.20 3.36 8.92
N MET A 419 5.49 3.10 9.09
CA MET A 419 6.35 3.85 10.02
C MET A 419 6.70 5.21 9.43
N ALA A 420 6.04 6.25 9.88
CA ALA A 420 6.33 7.64 9.52
C ALA A 420 7.37 8.24 10.47
N ARG A 421 8.55 8.54 9.97
CA ARG A 421 9.67 9.13 10.74
C ARG A 421 9.66 10.64 10.58
N THR A 422 8.96 11.31 11.46
CA THR A 422 8.82 12.78 11.43
C THR A 422 9.79 13.51 12.36
N GLY A 423 10.41 12.80 13.29
CA GLY A 423 11.15 13.43 14.40
C GLY A 423 10.21 14.30 15.25
N SER A 424 10.50 15.58 15.32
CA SER A 424 9.65 16.57 15.99
C SER A 424 8.67 17.29 15.06
N ASN A 425 8.68 16.97 13.76
CA ASN A 425 7.82 17.62 12.78
C ASN A 425 6.44 16.95 12.73
N LYS A 426 5.48 17.65 12.15
CA LYS A 426 4.15 17.11 11.85
C LYS A 426 4.23 16.05 10.75
N LEU A 427 3.25 15.16 10.76
CA LEU A 427 3.04 14.20 9.68
C LEU A 427 2.82 14.95 8.36
N SER A 428 3.48 14.50 7.30
CA SER A 428 3.43 15.11 5.98
C SER A 428 3.41 14.06 4.87
N THR A 429 3.05 14.46 3.67
CA THR A 429 3.07 13.58 2.49
C THR A 429 4.44 12.94 2.28
N GLN A 430 5.54 13.69 2.48
CA GLN A 430 6.89 13.14 2.38
C GLN A 430 7.15 12.03 3.41
N SER A 431 6.72 12.22 4.67
CA SER A 431 6.92 11.21 5.70
C SER A 431 6.16 9.91 5.41
N ILE A 432 5.04 9.98 4.69
CA ILE A 432 4.31 8.80 4.23
C ILE A 432 5.06 8.10 3.10
N VAL A 433 5.49 8.84 2.07
CA VAL A 433 6.24 8.25 0.95
C VAL A 433 7.56 7.63 1.42
N ASP A 434 8.28 8.29 2.34
CA ASP A 434 9.48 7.74 2.97
C ASP A 434 9.18 6.51 3.82
N GLY A 435 8.06 6.50 4.53
CA GLY A 435 7.59 5.37 5.31
C GLY A 435 7.31 4.14 4.45
N LEU A 436 6.56 4.30 3.36
CA LEU A 436 6.30 3.24 2.37
C LEU A 436 7.63 2.69 1.82
N ARG A 437 8.52 3.57 1.38
CA ARG A 437 9.83 3.20 0.83
C ARG A 437 10.72 2.50 1.84
N SER A 438 10.60 2.83 3.12
CA SER A 438 11.41 2.21 4.17
C SER A 438 11.13 0.72 4.36
N GLY A 439 9.93 0.25 3.96
CA GLY A 439 9.45 -1.10 4.23
C GLY A 439 9.22 -1.39 5.71
N ASN A 440 9.33 -0.39 6.59
CA ASN A 440 8.91 -0.57 7.98
C ASN A 440 7.40 -0.43 8.06
N SER A 441 6.72 -1.48 7.61
CA SER A 441 5.27 -1.51 7.50
C SER A 441 4.71 -2.93 7.58
N PHE A 442 3.44 -3.02 7.90
CA PHE A 442 2.65 -4.24 7.85
C PHE A 442 1.22 -3.91 7.41
N VAL A 443 0.53 -4.91 6.88
CA VAL A 443 -0.87 -4.80 6.45
C VAL A 443 -1.72 -5.73 7.28
N ALA A 444 -2.90 -5.29 7.69
CA ALA A 444 -3.86 -6.11 8.41
C ALA A 444 -5.28 -5.92 7.87
N ASN A 445 -5.98 -7.03 7.70
CA ASN A 445 -7.40 -7.06 7.42
C ASN A 445 -8.22 -7.09 8.71
N GLY A 446 -9.40 -6.50 8.68
CA GLY A 446 -10.42 -6.61 9.72
C GLY A 446 -9.95 -6.20 11.12
N GLN A 447 -8.93 -5.36 11.22
CA GLN A 447 -8.30 -4.93 12.47
C GLN A 447 -7.85 -6.13 13.34
N LEU A 448 -7.39 -7.23 12.70
CA LEU A 448 -6.92 -8.43 13.42
C LEU A 448 -5.77 -8.11 14.37
N ILE A 449 -4.87 -7.24 13.97
CA ILE A 449 -3.88 -6.59 14.83
C ILE A 449 -3.81 -5.10 14.55
N ASP A 450 -3.49 -4.30 15.57
CA ASP A 450 -3.32 -2.85 15.44
C ASP A 450 -1.93 -2.36 15.86
N ARG A 451 -1.08 -3.25 16.40
CA ARG A 451 0.30 -2.98 16.78
C ARG A 451 1.17 -4.17 16.42
N LEU A 452 2.33 -3.87 15.89
CA LEU A 452 3.35 -4.88 15.62
C LEU A 452 4.74 -4.29 15.86
N ALA A 453 5.50 -4.92 16.73
CA ALA A 453 6.93 -4.73 16.83
C ALA A 453 7.61 -6.05 16.47
N PHE A 454 8.35 -6.04 15.37
CA PHE A 454 9.12 -7.18 14.90
C PHE A 454 10.58 -6.75 14.78
N VAL A 455 11.45 -7.36 15.60
CA VAL A 455 12.86 -6.97 15.71
C VAL A 455 13.76 -8.18 15.76
N ALA A 456 14.89 -8.08 15.06
CA ALA A 456 16.00 -9.03 15.14
C ALA A 456 17.25 -8.33 15.65
N CYS A 457 17.87 -8.84 16.70
CA CYS A 457 19.05 -8.28 17.32
C CYS A 457 20.19 -9.31 17.37
N VAL A 458 21.42 -8.91 17.09
CA VAL A 458 22.58 -9.75 17.40
C VAL A 458 22.67 -9.96 18.92
N SER A 459 22.88 -11.21 19.36
CA SER A 459 22.90 -11.54 20.80
C SER A 459 24.12 -10.97 21.51
N TYR A 460 25.23 -10.75 20.80
CA TYR A 460 26.46 -10.18 21.34
C TYR A 460 26.95 -9.01 20.49
N PRO A 461 26.54 -7.76 20.80
CA PRO A 461 26.93 -6.58 20.02
C PRO A 461 28.36 -6.09 20.32
N GLY A 462 29.14 -6.77 21.17
CA GLY A 462 30.56 -6.49 21.44
C GLY A 462 30.91 -6.05 22.86
N ILE A 463 29.95 -5.58 23.67
CA ILE A 463 30.22 -5.12 25.05
C ILE A 463 29.56 -6.03 26.09
N ALA A 464 28.31 -6.36 25.91
CA ALA A 464 27.55 -7.24 26.77
C ALA A 464 26.58 -8.11 25.95
N ALA A 465 26.33 -9.33 26.42
CA ALA A 465 25.36 -10.22 25.80
C ALA A 465 23.93 -9.69 26.02
N ARG A 466 23.11 -9.69 24.97
CA ARG A 466 21.68 -9.48 25.09
C ARG A 466 20.99 -10.75 25.54
N THR A 467 19.94 -10.58 26.33
CA THR A 467 19.05 -11.67 26.73
C THR A 467 17.75 -11.62 25.92
N ASN A 468 17.01 -12.73 25.87
CA ASN A 468 15.67 -12.73 25.28
C ASN A 468 14.79 -11.66 25.94
N ALA A 469 14.82 -11.57 27.27
CA ALA A 469 14.05 -10.60 28.03
C ALA A 469 14.38 -9.14 27.66
N SER A 470 15.66 -8.83 27.42
CA SER A 470 16.04 -7.46 27.05
C SER A 470 15.56 -7.06 25.66
N VAL A 471 15.58 -7.98 24.70
CA VAL A 471 15.07 -7.72 23.34
C VAL A 471 13.53 -7.70 23.33
N GLU A 472 12.89 -8.58 24.09
CA GLU A 472 11.43 -8.57 24.27
C GLU A 472 10.94 -7.27 24.90
N ALA A 473 11.64 -6.76 25.92
CA ALA A 473 11.29 -5.48 26.55
C ALA A 473 11.31 -4.31 25.57
N VAL A 474 12.31 -4.29 24.65
CA VAL A 474 12.38 -3.30 23.58
C VAL A 474 11.18 -3.40 22.63
N ALA A 475 10.89 -4.60 22.15
CA ALA A 475 9.75 -4.84 21.27
C ALA A 475 8.41 -4.48 21.96
N ALA A 476 8.25 -4.86 23.23
CA ALA A 476 7.06 -4.55 24.01
C ALA A 476 6.88 -3.04 24.23
N SER A 477 7.96 -2.32 24.53
CA SER A 477 7.91 -0.86 24.64
C SER A 477 7.54 -0.19 23.31
N ALA A 478 8.15 -0.65 22.21
CA ALA A 478 7.85 -0.11 20.88
C ALA A 478 6.38 -0.35 20.48
N ALA A 479 5.85 -1.55 20.67
CA ALA A 479 4.45 -1.88 20.40
C ALA A 479 3.50 -1.05 21.27
N ALA A 480 3.76 -0.96 22.59
CA ALA A 480 2.92 -0.21 23.53
C ALA A 480 2.84 1.29 23.17
N ASN A 481 3.96 1.88 22.79
CA ASN A 481 4.06 3.31 22.48
C ASN A 481 3.85 3.62 20.98
N ASN A 482 3.64 2.61 20.16
CA ASN A 482 3.52 2.75 18.71
C ASN A 482 4.73 3.43 18.05
N THR A 483 5.94 3.10 18.48
CA THR A 483 7.17 3.78 18.09
C THR A 483 8.11 2.88 17.30
N ASP A 484 9.04 3.51 16.59
CA ASP A 484 10.12 2.81 15.88
C ASP A 484 11.15 2.22 16.86
N ILE A 485 11.88 1.20 16.39
CA ILE A 485 12.99 0.57 17.13
C ILE A 485 14.31 1.03 16.51
N GLY A 486 15.07 1.81 17.27
CA GLY A 486 16.35 2.37 16.83
C GLY A 486 17.49 1.99 17.76
N ILE A 487 17.87 0.71 17.82
CA ILE A 487 18.94 0.21 18.69
C ILE A 487 20.07 -0.37 17.84
N ALA A 488 21.32 0.03 18.16
CA ALA A 488 22.50 -0.47 17.47
C ALA A 488 22.59 -2.02 17.55
N GLY A 489 22.84 -2.67 16.41
CA GLY A 489 22.90 -4.12 16.31
C GLY A 489 21.53 -4.81 16.38
N CYS A 490 20.44 -4.07 16.10
CA CYS A 490 19.11 -4.57 15.84
C CYS A 490 18.61 -4.02 14.50
N ALA A 491 17.66 -4.72 13.91
CA ALA A 491 16.91 -4.29 12.73
C ALA A 491 15.42 -4.63 12.90
N THR A 492 14.56 -3.81 12.33
CA THR A 492 13.11 -4.03 12.24
C THR A 492 12.69 -4.20 10.78
N MET A 493 11.39 -4.27 10.49
CA MET A 493 10.85 -4.43 9.14
C MET A 493 11.47 -3.43 8.15
N GLY A 494 11.76 -3.90 6.94
CA GLY A 494 12.41 -3.11 5.89
C GLY A 494 13.92 -2.92 6.08
N GLU A 495 14.47 -3.26 7.23
CA GLU A 495 15.86 -2.99 7.59
C GLU A 495 16.77 -4.21 7.44
N LYS A 496 18.07 -3.94 7.47
CA LYS A 496 19.11 -4.93 7.34
C LYS A 496 19.98 -4.99 8.62
N LEU A 497 20.05 -6.18 9.22
CA LEU A 497 20.98 -6.51 10.30
C LEU A 497 22.23 -7.14 9.72
N VAL A 498 23.37 -6.43 9.78
CA VAL A 498 24.65 -6.95 9.33
C VAL A 498 25.36 -7.67 10.49
N VAL A 499 25.72 -8.93 10.28
CA VAL A 499 26.32 -9.79 11.33
C VAL A 499 27.56 -10.53 10.82
N ARG A 500 28.39 -11.00 11.74
CA ARG A 500 29.50 -11.89 11.42
C ARG A 500 29.01 -13.32 11.21
N PRO A 501 29.73 -14.15 10.42
CA PRO A 501 29.45 -15.58 10.33
C PRO A 501 29.43 -16.24 11.72
N GLY A 502 28.44 -17.08 11.97
CA GLY A 502 28.26 -17.76 13.26
C GLY A 502 27.57 -16.92 14.34
N ALA A 503 27.13 -15.71 14.03
CA ALA A 503 26.40 -14.88 14.98
C ALA A 503 25.10 -15.57 15.42
N GLU A 504 24.74 -15.36 16.68
CA GLU A 504 23.43 -15.72 17.22
C GLU A 504 22.53 -14.48 17.19
N ILE A 505 21.30 -14.67 16.73
CA ILE A 505 20.28 -13.62 16.61
C ILE A 505 19.13 -13.92 17.57
N ILE A 506 18.69 -12.90 18.30
CA ILE A 506 17.46 -12.91 19.08
C ILE A 506 16.39 -12.20 18.26
N VAL A 507 15.31 -12.91 17.99
CA VAL A 507 14.13 -12.38 17.30
C VAL A 507 13.01 -12.22 18.33
N SER A 508 12.43 -11.02 18.43
CA SER A 508 11.26 -10.76 19.26
C SER A 508 10.14 -10.17 18.44
N ILE A 509 8.95 -10.67 18.68
CA ILE A 509 7.71 -10.24 18.03
C ILE A 509 6.73 -9.89 19.14
N VAL A 510 6.15 -8.69 19.06
CA VAL A 510 5.06 -8.25 19.94
C VAL A 510 3.95 -7.72 19.04
N ALA A 511 2.83 -8.41 19.04
CA ALA A 511 1.63 -8.00 18.33
C ALA A 511 0.51 -7.69 19.33
N ARG A 512 -0.35 -6.73 19.02
CA ARG A 512 -1.58 -6.50 19.77
C ARG A 512 -2.79 -6.86 18.92
N ASP A 513 -3.52 -7.86 19.39
CA ASP A 513 -4.86 -8.26 18.98
C ASP A 513 -5.84 -7.42 19.80
N PRO A 514 -6.48 -6.37 19.22
CA PRO A 514 -7.21 -5.39 20.01
C PRO A 514 -8.41 -6.01 20.72
N VAL A 515 -8.54 -5.72 22.00
CA VAL A 515 -9.70 -6.14 22.79
C VAL A 515 -10.92 -5.31 22.38
N GLY A 516 -12.04 -5.97 22.10
CA GLY A 516 -13.29 -5.34 21.74
C GLY A 516 -13.79 -5.74 20.36
N THR A 517 -14.56 -4.85 19.74
CA THR A 517 -15.11 -5.10 18.41
C THR A 517 -14.32 -4.37 17.34
N ASN A 518 -14.17 -5.03 16.18
CA ASN A 518 -13.67 -4.42 14.96
C ASN A 518 -14.81 -3.72 14.19
N ASN A 519 -14.55 -3.32 12.93
CA ASN A 519 -15.54 -2.66 12.08
C ASN A 519 -16.57 -3.61 11.47
N SER A 520 -16.51 -4.92 11.71
CA SER A 520 -17.52 -5.85 11.22
C SER A 520 -18.89 -5.50 11.78
N PRO A 521 -19.94 -5.41 10.94
CA PRO A 521 -21.30 -5.16 11.41
C PRO A 521 -21.97 -6.42 12.01
N TYR A 522 -21.29 -7.57 11.98
CA TYR A 522 -21.85 -8.86 12.31
C TYR A 522 -21.39 -9.36 13.66
N SER A 523 -22.31 -9.58 14.57
CA SER A 523 -22.05 -10.13 15.91
C SER A 523 -22.35 -11.63 16.07
N PHE A 524 -22.79 -12.30 14.99
CA PHE A 524 -23.00 -13.74 15.02
C PHE A 524 -21.70 -14.53 14.92
N ALA A 525 -21.78 -15.82 15.27
CA ALA A 525 -20.60 -16.69 15.27
C ALA A 525 -19.99 -16.83 13.86
N ASN A 526 -18.67 -16.70 13.78
CA ASN A 526 -17.89 -16.87 12.56
C ASN A 526 -18.19 -18.25 11.93
N PRO A 527 -18.75 -18.28 10.68
CA PRO A 527 -19.13 -19.53 10.04
C PRO A 527 -17.97 -20.47 9.81
N SER A 528 -16.77 -19.97 9.52
CA SER A 528 -15.56 -20.78 9.29
C SER A 528 -15.10 -21.48 10.56
N LEU A 529 -15.09 -20.78 11.69
CA LEU A 529 -14.74 -21.34 12.99
C LEU A 529 -15.81 -22.29 13.54
N LYS A 530 -17.06 -22.04 13.22
CA LYS A 530 -18.16 -22.88 13.66
C LYS A 530 -18.10 -24.30 13.09
N GLN A 531 -17.49 -24.50 11.93
CA GLN A 531 -17.22 -25.82 11.34
C GLN A 531 -16.40 -26.73 12.26
N ILE A 532 -15.56 -26.14 13.11
CA ILE A 532 -14.66 -26.83 14.05
C ILE A 532 -15.09 -26.63 15.50
N GLY A 533 -16.34 -26.21 15.73
CA GLY A 533 -16.93 -26.10 17.07
C GLY A 533 -16.54 -24.85 17.86
N ILE A 534 -15.89 -23.88 17.24
CA ILE A 534 -15.51 -22.61 17.87
C ILE A 534 -16.62 -21.58 17.62
N SER A 535 -17.19 -21.03 18.69
CA SER A 535 -18.22 -20.01 18.63
C SER A 535 -17.63 -18.64 18.99
N GLN A 536 -17.02 -18.00 18.02
CA GLN A 536 -16.43 -16.66 18.14
C GLN A 536 -17.16 -15.70 17.23
N PRO A 537 -17.56 -14.50 17.68
CA PRO A 537 -18.28 -13.56 16.85
C PRO A 537 -17.38 -12.94 15.77
N LEU A 538 -17.96 -12.63 14.59
CA LEU A 538 -17.23 -12.01 13.48
C LEU A 538 -16.66 -10.64 13.84
N ASN A 539 -17.33 -9.86 14.68
CA ASN A 539 -16.87 -8.54 15.09
C ASN A 539 -15.92 -8.52 16.29
N ALA A 540 -15.55 -9.69 16.82
CA ALA A 540 -14.53 -9.80 17.85
C ALA A 540 -13.58 -10.97 17.52
N PRO A 541 -12.81 -10.85 16.44
CA PRO A 541 -11.83 -11.87 16.06
C PRO A 541 -10.77 -12.02 17.14
N VAL A 542 -10.16 -13.19 17.21
CA VAL A 542 -9.00 -13.44 18.05
C VAL A 542 -7.90 -14.02 17.20
N LEU A 543 -6.71 -13.49 17.33
CA LEU A 543 -5.52 -13.98 16.66
C LEU A 543 -5.23 -15.43 17.11
N ASP A 544 -5.21 -16.35 16.16
CA ASP A 544 -4.94 -17.78 16.44
C ASP A 544 -3.44 -18.07 16.48
N HIS A 545 -2.72 -17.66 15.40
CA HIS A 545 -1.28 -17.89 15.34
C HIS A 545 -0.55 -16.85 14.49
N ILE A 546 0.77 -16.79 14.70
CA ILE A 546 1.73 -16.01 13.90
C ILE A 546 2.81 -16.96 13.40
N ASP A 547 3.02 -16.93 12.09
CA ASP A 547 4.08 -17.63 11.40
C ASP A 547 5.26 -16.71 11.12
N VAL A 548 6.46 -17.19 11.41
CA VAL A 548 7.72 -16.63 10.91
C VAL A 548 8.13 -17.41 9.69
N ILE A 549 8.20 -16.75 8.55
CA ILE A 549 8.67 -17.32 7.29
C ILE A 549 10.11 -16.83 7.07
N GLY A 550 11.02 -17.75 6.81
CA GLY A 550 12.41 -17.45 6.55
C GLY A 550 12.89 -18.04 5.23
N GLY A 551 13.76 -17.34 4.53
CA GLY A 551 14.40 -17.82 3.31
C GLY A 551 15.83 -17.27 3.17
N ARG A 552 16.69 -18.00 2.44
CA ARG A 552 18.07 -17.55 2.17
C ARG A 552 18.08 -16.44 1.12
N VAL A 553 19.03 -15.51 1.30
CA VAL A 553 19.41 -14.58 0.25
C VAL A 553 20.46 -15.26 -0.62
N THR A 554 20.09 -15.55 -1.86
CA THR A 554 20.92 -16.24 -2.85
C THR A 554 21.64 -15.30 -3.82
N GLY A 555 21.23 -14.04 -3.82
CA GLY A 555 21.86 -12.95 -4.57
C GLY A 555 21.07 -12.51 -5.80
N TYR A 556 21.45 -11.35 -6.29
CA TYR A 556 20.84 -10.66 -7.41
C TYR A 556 20.88 -11.51 -8.69
N VAL A 557 19.73 -11.61 -9.37
CA VAL A 557 19.62 -12.24 -10.68
C VAL A 557 19.73 -11.17 -11.76
N SER A 558 20.76 -11.30 -12.61
CA SER A 558 21.01 -10.35 -13.71
C SER A 558 20.08 -10.56 -14.88
N PRO A 559 19.59 -9.50 -15.56
CA PRO A 559 18.86 -9.61 -16.82
C PRO A 559 19.61 -10.39 -17.92
N SER A 560 20.94 -10.44 -17.86
CA SER A 560 21.77 -11.21 -18.79
C SER A 560 21.64 -12.74 -18.61
N ASN A 561 21.16 -13.20 -17.44
CA ASN A 561 20.87 -14.60 -17.19
C ASN A 561 19.39 -14.88 -17.49
N THR A 562 19.03 -14.91 -18.75
CA THR A 562 17.63 -15.00 -19.21
C THR A 562 16.88 -16.22 -18.63
N ALA A 563 17.56 -17.34 -18.44
CA ALA A 563 16.95 -18.57 -17.91
C ALA A 563 16.54 -18.46 -16.43
N ALA A 564 17.23 -17.64 -15.64
CA ALA A 564 16.91 -17.39 -14.24
C ALA A 564 16.12 -16.10 -14.03
N TYR A 565 16.10 -15.21 -15.02
CA TYR A 565 15.52 -13.87 -14.89
C TYR A 565 14.02 -13.85 -15.19
N ALA A 566 13.55 -14.61 -16.17
CA ALA A 566 12.17 -14.66 -16.59
C ALA A 566 11.52 -15.98 -16.20
N GLY A 567 10.28 -15.92 -15.76
CA GLY A 567 9.52 -17.13 -15.44
C GLY A 567 8.16 -16.88 -14.83
N LEU A 568 7.26 -17.80 -15.11
CA LEU A 568 5.93 -17.86 -14.51
C LEU A 568 6.02 -18.39 -13.07
N ILE A 569 4.98 -18.12 -12.28
CA ILE A 569 4.82 -18.74 -10.96
C ILE A 569 5.00 -20.26 -11.03
N GLY A 570 5.69 -20.81 -10.04
CA GLY A 570 6.00 -22.25 -9.96
C GLY A 570 7.23 -22.69 -10.73
N THR A 571 7.84 -21.80 -11.54
CA THR A 571 9.15 -22.08 -12.16
C THR A 571 10.30 -21.77 -11.18
N PRO A 572 11.48 -22.37 -11.36
CA PRO A 572 12.65 -22.05 -10.52
C PRO A 572 13.01 -20.56 -10.53
N ALA A 573 12.83 -19.87 -11.66
CA ALA A 573 13.09 -18.43 -11.78
C ALA A 573 12.18 -17.57 -10.88
N ALA A 574 10.97 -18.01 -10.60
CA ALA A 574 9.97 -17.33 -9.81
C ALA A 574 9.75 -17.99 -8.42
N SER A 575 10.79 -18.64 -7.89
CA SER A 575 10.69 -19.36 -6.61
C SER A 575 11.95 -19.23 -5.78
N ASN A 576 11.79 -19.28 -4.46
CA ASN A 576 12.87 -19.46 -3.51
C ASN A 576 12.66 -20.78 -2.74
N SER A 577 13.28 -21.84 -3.18
CA SER A 577 13.12 -23.18 -2.59
C SER A 577 13.63 -23.30 -1.15
N SER A 578 14.36 -22.31 -0.65
CA SER A 578 14.84 -22.25 0.73
C SER A 578 13.83 -21.62 1.70
N ALA A 579 12.78 -20.97 1.19
CA ALA A 579 11.77 -20.35 2.01
C ALA A 579 10.86 -21.40 2.66
N ALA A 580 10.67 -21.28 3.96
CA ALA A 580 9.85 -22.19 4.74
C ALA A 580 9.29 -21.51 6.00
N LEU A 581 8.35 -22.16 6.66
CA LEU A 581 7.97 -21.83 8.03
C LEU A 581 9.15 -22.10 8.95
N ALA A 582 9.76 -21.03 9.45
CA ALA A 582 10.86 -21.11 10.41
C ALA A 582 10.35 -21.36 11.84
N LYS A 583 9.20 -20.77 12.17
CA LYS A 583 8.57 -20.89 13.48
C LYS A 583 7.08 -20.52 13.41
N THR A 584 6.25 -21.20 14.16
CA THR A 584 4.85 -20.81 14.41
C THR A 584 4.66 -20.57 15.90
N PHE A 585 3.98 -19.47 16.22
CA PHE A 585 3.57 -19.13 17.59
C PHE A 585 2.05 -19.10 17.71
N ASN A 586 1.53 -19.63 18.79
CA ASN A 586 0.10 -19.68 19.12
C ASN A 586 -0.12 -19.56 20.63
N ALA A 587 -1.34 -19.75 21.07
CA ALA A 587 -1.72 -19.61 22.49
C ALA A 587 -0.88 -20.47 23.48
N SER A 588 -0.26 -21.56 23.01
CA SER A 588 0.60 -22.40 23.84
C SER A 588 2.06 -21.92 23.91
N THR A 589 2.46 -20.99 23.04
CA THR A 589 3.88 -20.61 22.83
C THR A 589 4.17 -19.13 22.99
N TRP A 590 3.15 -18.27 23.04
CA TRP A 590 3.33 -16.86 23.35
C TRP A 590 2.91 -16.50 24.77
N THR A 591 3.36 -15.36 25.28
CA THR A 591 2.82 -14.75 26.50
C THR A 591 1.70 -13.79 26.12
N ALA A 592 0.48 -14.07 26.60
CA ALA A 592 -0.69 -13.21 26.37
C ALA A 592 -0.90 -12.26 27.57
N LEU A 593 -1.20 -11.00 27.27
CA LEU A 593 -1.59 -9.99 28.25
C LEU A 593 -3.08 -9.63 28.10
N PRO A 594 -3.72 -9.08 29.16
CA PRO A 594 -5.14 -8.76 29.11
C PRO A 594 -5.55 -7.69 28.11
N ASP A 595 -4.63 -6.84 27.70
CA ASP A 595 -4.84 -5.77 26.69
C ASP A 595 -4.77 -6.28 25.24
N GLY A 596 -4.71 -7.58 25.03
CA GLY A 596 -4.57 -8.21 23.73
C GLY A 596 -3.13 -8.35 23.24
N THR A 597 -2.13 -7.89 24.00
CA THR A 597 -0.72 -8.03 23.62
C THR A 597 -0.29 -9.49 23.65
N ARG A 598 0.39 -9.94 22.60
CA ARG A 598 1.03 -11.26 22.46
C ARG A 598 2.52 -11.06 22.31
N LYS A 599 3.33 -11.69 23.20
CA LYS A 599 4.79 -11.58 23.18
C LYS A 599 5.43 -12.93 22.92
N MET A 600 6.38 -12.96 22.02
CA MET A 600 7.12 -14.15 21.62
C MET A 600 8.56 -13.81 21.25
N THR A 601 9.49 -14.66 21.71
CA THR A 601 10.91 -14.44 21.46
C THR A 601 11.61 -15.77 21.24
N TYR A 602 12.47 -15.85 20.25
CA TYR A 602 13.27 -17.03 19.95
C TYR A 602 14.68 -16.67 19.48
N ARG A 603 15.55 -17.68 19.35
CA ARG A 603 16.92 -17.52 18.89
C ARG A 603 17.15 -18.27 17.58
N ILE A 604 17.97 -17.65 16.75
CA ILE A 604 18.56 -18.29 15.58
C ILE A 604 20.05 -18.42 15.87
N SER A 605 20.52 -19.65 16.04
CA SER A 605 21.89 -19.93 16.39
C SER A 605 22.78 -20.02 15.15
N ALA A 606 24.03 -19.52 15.27
CA ALA A 606 25.11 -19.74 14.30
C ALA A 606 24.77 -19.43 12.84
N VAL A 607 24.22 -18.24 12.58
CA VAL A 607 23.85 -17.82 11.22
C VAL A 607 25.07 -17.78 10.31
N GLN A 608 25.07 -18.59 9.24
CA GLN A 608 26.20 -18.72 8.31
C GLN A 608 25.90 -18.13 6.92
N ALA A 609 24.65 -17.88 6.58
CA ALA A 609 24.24 -17.35 5.29
C ALA A 609 23.26 -16.20 5.47
N SER A 610 23.31 -15.25 4.54
CA SER A 610 22.34 -14.16 4.49
C SER A 610 20.92 -14.71 4.27
N GLN A 611 19.94 -14.13 4.98
CA GLN A 611 18.57 -14.58 4.97
C GLN A 611 17.60 -13.43 5.26
N TYR A 612 16.33 -13.65 5.01
CA TYR A 612 15.26 -12.75 5.43
C TYR A 612 14.27 -13.48 6.32
N LEU A 613 13.55 -12.71 7.12
CA LEU A 613 12.43 -13.17 7.94
C LEU A 613 11.24 -12.24 7.68
N ARG A 614 10.05 -12.81 7.49
CA ARG A 614 8.79 -12.07 7.40
C ARG A 614 7.70 -12.77 8.22
N LEU A 615 6.65 -12.04 8.56
CA LEU A 615 5.55 -12.58 9.34
C LEU A 615 4.26 -12.64 8.52
N ARG A 616 3.41 -13.59 8.89
CA ARG A 616 1.98 -13.59 8.62
C ARG A 616 1.25 -14.11 9.86
N GLY A 617 -0.01 -13.77 10.01
CA GLY A 617 -0.85 -14.36 11.07
C GLY A 617 -2.31 -14.26 10.71
N THR A 618 -3.13 -15.08 11.36
CA THR A 618 -4.57 -15.23 11.06
C THR A 618 -5.37 -15.52 12.32
N ASN A 619 -6.69 -15.30 12.23
CA ASN A 619 -7.66 -15.71 13.26
C ASN A 619 -8.11 -17.16 13.10
N LEU A 620 -7.64 -17.89 12.08
CA LEU A 620 -8.07 -19.25 11.80
C LEU A 620 -7.06 -20.28 12.28
N PRO A 621 -7.47 -21.34 12.98
CA PRO A 621 -6.62 -22.49 13.26
C PRO A 621 -6.17 -23.22 12.01
N VAL A 622 -5.07 -23.96 12.13
CA VAL A 622 -4.62 -24.88 11.07
C VAL A 622 -5.70 -25.93 10.77
N ALA A 623 -5.78 -26.37 9.53
CA ALA A 623 -6.75 -27.35 9.04
C ALA A 623 -8.23 -26.94 9.26
N THR A 624 -8.52 -25.62 9.30
CA THR A 624 -9.91 -25.14 9.24
C THR A 624 -10.48 -25.50 7.87
N PRO A 625 -11.58 -26.28 7.80
CA PRO A 625 -12.11 -26.78 6.54
C PRO A 625 -12.39 -25.63 5.55
N PHE A 626 -11.91 -25.79 4.31
CA PHE A 626 -12.02 -24.85 3.21
C PHE A 626 -11.24 -23.54 3.36
N GLU A 627 -10.61 -23.25 4.49
CA GLU A 627 -9.91 -21.98 4.76
C GLU A 627 -8.39 -22.15 4.88
N THR A 628 -7.92 -23.13 5.65
CA THR A 628 -6.49 -23.36 5.87
C THR A 628 -6.11 -24.83 5.69
N ASP A 629 -4.90 -25.07 5.20
CA ASP A 629 -4.33 -26.43 5.13
C ASP A 629 -3.78 -26.91 6.49
N ALA A 630 -3.24 -28.14 6.53
CA ALA A 630 -2.68 -28.72 7.75
C ALA A 630 -1.45 -27.97 8.29
N ASN A 631 -0.85 -27.10 7.51
CA ASN A 631 0.29 -26.26 7.89
C ASN A 631 -0.13 -24.81 8.19
N GLY A 632 -1.43 -24.50 8.18
CA GLY A 632 -1.94 -23.15 8.36
C GLY A 632 -1.79 -22.22 7.15
N ASN A 633 -1.49 -22.76 5.96
CA ASN A 633 -1.48 -21.93 4.76
C ASN A 633 -2.92 -21.63 4.33
N PRO A 634 -3.20 -20.40 3.86
CA PRO A 634 -4.52 -20.07 3.34
C PRO A 634 -4.82 -20.89 2.09
N LEU A 635 -6.06 -21.35 1.97
CA LEU A 635 -6.57 -22.03 0.78
C LEU A 635 -7.15 -21.01 -0.20
N LEU A 636 -7.48 -21.48 -1.39
CA LEU A 636 -8.02 -20.67 -2.47
C LEU A 636 -9.44 -20.22 -2.14
N ASP A 637 -9.69 -18.91 -2.03
CA ASP A 637 -10.99 -18.33 -1.68
C ASP A 637 -12.09 -18.72 -2.66
N PHE A 638 -11.79 -18.72 -3.94
CA PHE A 638 -12.72 -19.16 -4.98
C PHE A 638 -13.20 -20.60 -4.77
N GLY A 639 -12.36 -21.44 -4.16
CA GLY A 639 -12.66 -22.83 -3.82
C GLY A 639 -13.60 -22.98 -2.62
N THR A 640 -13.79 -21.95 -1.80
CA THR A 640 -14.65 -21.97 -0.61
C THR A 640 -16.06 -21.47 -0.88
N GLN A 641 -16.24 -20.78 -2.00
CA GLN A 641 -17.55 -20.25 -2.39
C GLN A 641 -18.62 -21.34 -2.42
N GLY A 642 -19.71 -21.12 -1.69
CA GLY A 642 -20.82 -22.08 -1.63
C GLY A 642 -20.54 -23.36 -0.83
N LYS A 643 -19.49 -23.42 0.01
CA LYS A 643 -19.14 -24.58 0.83
C LYS A 643 -19.32 -24.36 2.34
N ILE A 644 -19.05 -23.16 2.83
CA ILE A 644 -19.17 -22.86 4.26
C ILE A 644 -20.58 -22.36 4.54
N VAL A 645 -21.33 -23.09 5.33
CA VAL A 645 -22.75 -22.78 5.63
C VAL A 645 -22.84 -21.77 6.78
N CYS A 646 -23.62 -20.72 6.60
CA CYS A 646 -24.03 -19.81 7.65
C CYS A 646 -25.36 -20.29 8.25
N THR A 647 -25.32 -20.88 9.47
CA THR A 647 -26.49 -21.49 10.12
C THR A 647 -27.16 -20.57 11.13
N ASP A 648 -26.59 -19.40 11.43
CA ASP A 648 -27.14 -18.47 12.41
C ASP A 648 -28.37 -17.75 11.84
N ALA A 649 -29.38 -17.50 12.70
CA ALA A 649 -30.60 -16.81 12.30
C ALA A 649 -30.36 -15.38 11.82
N SER A 650 -29.24 -14.76 12.26
CA SER A 650 -28.83 -13.41 11.86
C SER A 650 -27.91 -13.38 10.63
N CYS A 651 -27.72 -14.51 9.95
CA CYS A 651 -27.03 -14.53 8.64
C CYS A 651 -27.74 -13.59 7.66
N PRO A 652 -27.03 -12.63 7.05
CA PRO A 652 -27.60 -11.60 6.20
C PRO A 652 -28.43 -12.16 5.03
N ALA A 653 -29.42 -11.41 4.60
CA ALA A 653 -30.27 -11.81 3.48
C ALA A 653 -29.53 -11.85 2.14
N HIS A 654 -28.51 -10.98 1.98
CA HIS A 654 -27.70 -10.86 0.77
C HIS A 654 -26.71 -12.01 0.53
N MET A 655 -26.51 -12.89 1.52
CA MET A 655 -25.64 -14.06 1.32
C MET A 655 -26.22 -15.02 0.28
N SER A 656 -25.34 -15.64 -0.48
CA SER A 656 -25.71 -16.64 -1.49
C SER A 656 -26.56 -17.77 -0.88
N THR A 657 -27.67 -18.10 -1.53
CA THR A 657 -28.57 -19.17 -1.11
C THR A 657 -28.67 -20.23 -2.19
N VAL A 658 -28.41 -21.47 -1.82
CA VAL A 658 -28.59 -22.63 -2.69
C VAL A 658 -29.54 -23.61 -2.00
N SER A 659 -30.66 -23.94 -2.64
CA SER A 659 -31.69 -24.85 -2.10
C SER A 659 -32.15 -24.48 -0.67
N GLY A 660 -32.25 -23.19 -0.37
CA GLY A 660 -32.69 -22.67 0.94
C GLY A 660 -31.57 -22.61 2.01
N VAL A 661 -30.35 -22.99 1.69
CA VAL A 661 -29.21 -22.92 2.59
C VAL A 661 -28.38 -21.71 2.25
N LYS A 662 -28.08 -20.85 3.25
CA LYS A 662 -27.18 -19.71 3.10
C LYS A 662 -25.72 -20.15 3.25
N TYR A 663 -24.88 -19.65 2.36
CA TYR A 663 -23.45 -19.90 2.37
C TYR A 663 -22.67 -18.62 2.70
N SER A 664 -21.60 -18.76 3.46
CA SER A 664 -20.66 -17.68 3.72
C SER A 664 -20.10 -17.17 2.39
N SER A 665 -20.33 -15.91 2.10
CA SER A 665 -19.93 -15.26 0.85
C SER A 665 -19.92 -13.74 1.06
N LEU A 666 -19.43 -13.00 0.05
CA LEU A 666 -19.32 -11.55 0.10
C LEU A 666 -18.52 -11.09 1.34
N ASP A 667 -18.91 -9.99 1.91
CA ASP A 667 -18.25 -9.40 3.07
C ASP A 667 -18.24 -10.32 4.32
N VAL A 668 -19.19 -11.22 4.48
CA VAL A 668 -19.19 -12.19 5.59
C VAL A 668 -18.00 -13.13 5.50
N ALA A 669 -17.67 -13.64 4.31
CA ALA A 669 -16.50 -14.48 4.11
C ALA A 669 -15.20 -13.73 4.45
N SER A 670 -15.12 -12.47 4.04
CA SER A 670 -13.96 -11.62 4.35
C SER A 670 -13.78 -11.42 5.86
N TRP A 671 -14.87 -11.12 6.59
CA TRP A 671 -14.81 -10.96 8.04
C TRP A 671 -14.55 -12.27 8.78
N ALA A 672 -14.80 -13.43 8.15
CA ALA A 672 -14.56 -14.75 8.76
C ALA A 672 -13.10 -15.16 8.75
N ASP A 673 -12.35 -14.75 7.72
CA ASP A 673 -10.98 -15.17 7.42
C ASP A 673 -10.05 -13.96 7.33
N LEU A 674 -9.41 -13.61 8.43
CA LEU A 674 -8.59 -12.42 8.58
C LEU A 674 -7.11 -12.76 8.60
N TRP A 675 -6.32 -11.93 7.90
CA TRP A 675 -4.88 -12.08 7.80
C TRP A 675 -4.15 -10.76 8.04
N PHE A 676 -2.91 -10.87 8.53
CA PHE A 676 -1.93 -9.80 8.45
C PHE A 676 -0.61 -10.32 7.88
N TYR A 677 0.13 -9.42 7.25
CA TYR A 677 1.46 -9.69 6.69
C TYR A 677 2.42 -8.57 7.07
N SER A 678 3.64 -8.92 7.48
CA SER A 678 4.71 -7.95 7.72
C SER A 678 5.69 -7.91 6.56
N ASN A 679 6.33 -6.77 6.37
CA ASN A 679 7.52 -6.70 5.53
C ASN A 679 8.73 -7.37 6.20
N PRO A 680 9.76 -7.74 5.42
CA PRO A 680 10.86 -8.55 5.92
C PRO A 680 11.86 -7.77 6.77
N ILE A 681 12.55 -8.49 7.65
CA ILE A 681 13.87 -8.11 8.18
C ILE A 681 14.91 -8.90 7.39
N PHE A 682 15.95 -8.24 6.88
CA PHE A 682 17.09 -8.90 6.27
C PHE A 682 18.20 -9.11 7.29
N ILE A 683 18.82 -10.27 7.29
CA ILE A 683 20.01 -10.61 8.07
C ILE A 683 21.12 -10.86 7.06
N GLU A 684 22.08 -9.94 6.95
CA GLU A 684 23.24 -10.05 6.05
C GLU A 684 24.45 -10.56 6.81
N VAL A 685 25.02 -11.66 6.34
CA VAL A 685 26.24 -12.22 6.90
C VAL A 685 27.44 -11.68 6.14
N GLN A 686 28.38 -11.06 6.86
CA GLN A 686 29.60 -10.49 6.26
C GLN A 686 30.42 -11.56 5.52
N GLY A 687 30.81 -11.26 4.28
CA GLY A 687 31.52 -12.19 3.41
C GLY A 687 30.67 -13.26 2.73
N ALA A 688 29.36 -13.33 3.01
CA ALA A 688 28.39 -14.12 2.27
C ALA A 688 27.70 -13.29 1.19
N THR A 689 26.66 -13.85 0.57
CA THR A 689 25.85 -13.14 -0.42
C THR A 689 25.24 -11.88 0.20
N ALA A 690 25.53 -10.74 -0.41
CA ALA A 690 25.07 -9.45 0.09
C ALA A 690 23.59 -9.23 -0.22
N VAL A 691 22.89 -8.58 0.71
CA VAL A 691 21.55 -8.05 0.50
C VAL A 691 21.66 -6.73 -0.26
N ALA A 692 20.95 -6.61 -1.37
CA ALA A 692 20.92 -5.37 -2.14
C ALA A 692 20.20 -4.29 -1.31
N GLY A 693 21.00 -3.45 -0.64
CA GLY A 693 20.44 -2.32 0.12
C GLY A 693 20.08 -1.13 -0.77
N ILE A 694 19.17 -0.30 -0.30
CA ILE A 694 19.06 1.09 -0.75
C ILE A 694 20.34 1.78 -0.23
N LYS A 695 21.18 2.30 -1.14
CA LYS A 695 22.28 3.21 -0.77
C LYS A 695 21.71 4.59 -0.53
#